data_9ca7a71e7eca1a9245098e570dd44cb7
#
_entry.id   9ca7a71e7eca1a9245098e570dd44cb7
#
_cell.length_a   1.000
_cell.length_b   1.000
_cell.length_c   1.000
_cell.angle_alpha   90.00
_cell.angle_beta   90.00
_cell.angle_gamma   90.00
#
_symmetry.space_group_name_H-M   'P 1'
#
loop_
_entity.id
_entity.type
_entity.pdbx_description
1 polymer ?
#
loop_
_entity_poly.entity_id
_entity_poly.type
_entity_poly.pdbx_seq_one_letter_code
_entity_poly.pdbx_strand_id
1 'polypeptide(L)'
;MSTTGEQPLVLWYNQLGMHDVDRVGGKNASLGEMITNLSSLGVSVPNGFATTSYAFNLFLDQSGLNQRIYALLDETDIDDVDALAKAGRQIRQWVVETPFLPALESAILDAYQQLSADDADASFAVRSSATAEDMPDASFAGQQETFLNVQGIDAVMVAVKHVFASLFNDRAISYRVHQGYDHRGVALSAGIQRMVRSDLAASGVMFTIDTESGFDQVVFITAALGLGEMVVQGAVNPDEFYVHKPTLAASRPSIVRRNMGSKKVRMVYADSQAHGEQVRIEDVPEAERDRFCLSDEEVQALAKQAVLIEQHYQRPMDIEWAKDGHTGKLFIVQARPETVRSNGQVMERYTLQGQGSVVAEGRAIGHRIGAGTVKVIHDISEMNRIEKGDVLVTDMTDPDWEPIMKKASAIVTNRGGRTCHAAIIARELGIPAVVGCGDATDRLKEGHQVTVSCAEGDTGYVYDQLLDFDVTSSQVDSLPELPLKIMMNVGNPDRAFDFACLPNEGVGLARLEFIINRMIGVHPKALLEFDQQTPELQQQIRKMMKGFDNPVEFYIARLTEGIATLGAAFAPKRVIVRLSDFKTNEYANLVGGERYEPEEENPMLGFRGAGRYVADSFRDCFALECEAVKRVRNEMGLTNVEIMVPFVRTVEQAQAVVEELARQGLKRGENGLKIIMMCEIPSNALLADQFLQHFDGFSIGSNDMTQLTLGLDRDSGVVSALFDERNEAVKALLSMAIRAAKQQGKYVGICGQGPSDHQDFAAWLMKEGIDSLSLNPDTVVETWVSLAQMTPS
;
A
#
# COMPACT_ATOMS: atom_id res chain seq x y z
N MET A 1 56.00 -9.17 -8.68
CA MET A 1 56.19 -9.87 -7.41
C MET A 1 54.91 -9.74 -6.64
N SER A 2 54.10 -10.75 -6.67
CA SER A 2 52.79 -10.82 -6.01
C SER A 2 53.03 -11.07 -4.53
N THR A 3 52.79 -10.07 -3.70
CA THR A 3 52.66 -10.28 -2.25
C THR A 3 51.35 -11.03 -2.04
N THR A 4 51.46 -12.30 -1.63
CA THR A 4 50.36 -13.08 -1.07
C THR A 4 49.97 -12.41 0.25
N GLY A 5 49.16 -11.35 0.16
CA GLY A 5 48.53 -10.74 1.34
C GLY A 5 47.48 -11.69 1.87
N GLU A 6 47.54 -12.08 3.13
CA GLU A 6 46.45 -12.79 3.82
C GLU A 6 45.16 -11.99 3.65
N GLN A 7 44.08 -12.66 3.19
CA GLN A 7 42.81 -12.01 3.05
C GLN A 7 42.27 -11.63 4.44
N PRO A 8 41.68 -10.47 4.63
CA PRO A 8 41.19 -10.04 5.94
C PRO A 8 40.03 -10.94 6.41
N LEU A 9 40.05 -11.26 7.70
CA LEU A 9 39.01 -12.08 8.34
C LEU A 9 37.78 -11.26 8.73
N VAL A 10 37.98 -9.95 8.97
CA VAL A 10 36.94 -8.99 9.35
C VAL A 10 37.13 -7.72 8.52
N LEU A 11 36.02 -7.10 8.13
CA LEU A 11 35.97 -5.83 7.40
C LEU A 11 34.93 -4.90 8.02
N TRP A 12 35.26 -3.62 8.13
CA TRP A 12 34.35 -2.59 8.60
C TRP A 12 33.36 -2.18 7.49
N TYR A 13 32.13 -1.85 7.85
CA TYR A 13 31.13 -1.42 6.85
C TYR A 13 31.60 -0.23 6.02
N ASN A 14 32.28 0.74 6.60
CA ASN A 14 32.84 1.88 5.88
C ASN A 14 33.99 1.54 4.91
N GLN A 15 34.38 0.29 4.83
CA GLN A 15 35.38 -0.22 3.87
C GLN A 15 34.74 -1.07 2.77
N LEU A 16 33.40 -1.22 2.78
CA LEU A 16 32.65 -2.10 1.91
C LEU A 16 31.83 -1.33 0.89
N GLY A 17 31.54 -1.97 -0.23
CA GLY A 17 30.62 -1.52 -1.26
C GLY A 17 30.01 -2.71 -2.00
N MET A 18 29.19 -2.44 -3.00
CA MET A 18 28.51 -3.50 -3.76
C MET A 18 29.45 -4.40 -4.55
N HIS A 19 30.71 -4.04 -4.70
CA HIS A 19 31.74 -4.90 -5.30
C HIS A 19 32.28 -5.96 -4.36
N ASP A 20 31.90 -5.94 -3.07
CA ASP A 20 32.34 -6.89 -2.05
C ASP A 20 31.29 -7.97 -1.71
N VAL A 21 30.25 -8.14 -2.52
CA VAL A 21 29.19 -9.15 -2.28
C VAL A 21 29.75 -10.56 -2.12
N ASP A 22 30.74 -10.94 -2.92
CA ASP A 22 31.43 -12.23 -2.84
C ASP A 22 32.29 -12.39 -1.57
N ARG A 23 32.62 -11.28 -0.89
CA ARG A 23 33.45 -11.26 0.33
C ARG A 23 32.62 -11.20 1.62
N VAL A 24 31.48 -10.49 1.61
CA VAL A 24 30.72 -10.23 2.83
C VAL A 24 29.20 -10.44 2.67
N GLY A 25 28.75 -10.92 1.52
CA GLY A 25 27.33 -11.09 1.20
C GLY A 25 26.60 -9.80 0.88
N GLY A 26 25.41 -9.92 0.30
CA GLY A 26 24.65 -8.78 -0.23
C GLY A 26 24.25 -7.75 0.83
N LYS A 27 23.76 -8.20 1.98
CA LYS A 27 23.31 -7.29 3.07
C LYS A 27 24.43 -6.42 3.62
N ASN A 28 25.59 -7.03 3.94
CA ASN A 28 26.74 -6.28 4.47
C ASN A 28 27.36 -5.36 3.43
N ALA A 29 27.41 -5.79 2.16
CA ALA A 29 27.88 -4.98 1.05
C ALA A 29 26.98 -3.74 0.86
N SER A 30 25.65 -3.92 0.90
CA SER A 30 24.69 -2.83 0.79
C SER A 30 24.79 -1.83 1.94
N LEU A 31 24.96 -2.29 3.18
CA LEU A 31 25.19 -1.39 4.32
C LEU A 31 26.45 -0.54 4.12
N GLY A 32 27.54 -1.17 3.69
CA GLY A 32 28.80 -0.48 3.39
C GLY A 32 28.66 0.53 2.26
N GLU A 33 27.97 0.16 1.19
CA GLU A 33 27.67 1.05 0.06
C GLU A 33 26.93 2.31 0.50
N MET A 34 25.90 2.16 1.33
CA MET A 34 25.12 3.30 1.85
C MET A 34 25.95 4.17 2.79
N ILE A 35 26.77 3.59 3.68
CA ILE A 35 27.64 4.35 4.57
C ILE A 35 28.63 5.18 3.76
N THR A 36 29.26 4.57 2.77
CA THR A 36 30.33 5.21 2.00
C THR A 36 29.80 6.30 1.08
N ASN A 37 28.68 6.06 0.40
CA ASN A 37 28.22 6.92 -0.68
C ASN A 37 27.04 7.84 -0.31
N LEU A 38 26.24 7.49 0.71
CA LEU A 38 24.97 8.19 1.01
C LEU A 38 24.97 8.91 2.36
N SER A 39 25.93 8.66 3.25
CA SER A 39 25.97 9.32 4.57
C SER A 39 26.09 10.83 4.46
N SER A 40 26.87 11.34 3.53
CA SER A 40 27.04 12.77 3.26
C SER A 40 25.77 13.44 2.69
N LEU A 41 24.87 12.64 2.12
CA LEU A 41 23.58 13.07 1.58
C LEU A 41 22.44 13.00 2.61
N GLY A 42 22.72 12.50 3.83
CA GLY A 42 21.73 12.45 4.91
C GLY A 42 21.14 11.07 5.21
N VAL A 43 21.61 10.02 4.55
CA VAL A 43 21.25 8.63 4.91
C VAL A 43 22.07 8.19 6.10
N SER A 44 21.41 7.83 7.19
CA SER A 44 22.07 7.40 8.43
C SER A 44 22.00 5.89 8.55
N VAL A 45 23.14 5.24 8.67
CA VAL A 45 23.25 3.78 8.84
C VAL A 45 24.06 3.50 10.11
N PRO A 46 23.61 2.59 10.99
CA PRO A 46 24.38 2.20 12.17
C PRO A 46 25.71 1.55 11.75
N ASN A 47 26.78 1.90 12.44
CA ASN A 47 28.09 1.33 12.17
C ASN A 47 28.20 -0.13 12.58
N GLY A 48 29.17 -0.83 12.03
CA GLY A 48 29.44 -2.23 12.30
C GLY A 48 30.60 -2.79 11.49
N PHE A 49 30.78 -4.07 11.62
CA PHE A 49 31.77 -4.84 10.87
C PHE A 49 31.19 -6.21 10.46
N ALA A 50 31.85 -6.87 9.53
CA ALA A 50 31.45 -8.18 9.03
C ALA A 50 32.64 -9.15 9.01
N THR A 51 32.39 -10.41 9.34
CA THR A 51 33.32 -11.49 9.00
C THR A 51 33.30 -11.74 7.49
N THR A 52 34.38 -12.19 6.92
CA THR A 52 34.45 -12.45 5.47
C THR A 52 34.05 -13.87 5.10
N SER A 53 33.66 -14.11 3.86
CA SER A 53 33.49 -15.45 3.27
C SER A 53 34.78 -16.29 3.39
N TYR A 54 35.93 -15.65 3.28
CA TYR A 54 37.21 -16.27 3.51
C TYR A 54 37.33 -16.79 4.95
N ALA A 55 36.94 -15.99 5.95
CA ALA A 55 36.95 -16.42 7.35
C ALA A 55 35.99 -17.59 7.61
N PHE A 56 34.82 -17.58 6.97
CA PHE A 56 33.87 -18.69 7.05
C PHE A 56 34.47 -19.99 6.47
N ASN A 57 35.05 -19.93 5.28
CA ASN A 57 35.65 -21.08 4.64
C ASN A 57 36.84 -21.63 5.45
N LEU A 58 37.71 -20.77 5.96
CA LEU A 58 38.79 -21.18 6.86
C LEU A 58 38.28 -21.89 8.12
N PHE A 59 37.17 -21.39 8.68
CA PHE A 59 36.54 -22.02 9.84
C PHE A 59 36.01 -23.41 9.52
N LEU A 60 35.40 -23.61 8.35
CA LEU A 60 34.92 -24.93 7.92
C LEU A 60 36.06 -25.90 7.55
N ASP A 61 37.17 -25.40 7.05
CA ASP A 61 38.32 -26.24 6.65
C ASP A 61 39.04 -26.83 7.85
N GLN A 62 38.86 -26.22 9.02
CA GLN A 62 39.52 -26.66 10.24
C GLN A 62 39.01 -28.05 10.66
N SER A 63 39.92 -28.93 11.03
CA SER A 63 39.63 -30.27 11.54
C SER A 63 38.80 -31.17 10.60
N GLY A 64 38.76 -30.86 9.29
CA GLY A 64 38.02 -31.62 8.30
C GLY A 64 36.50 -31.48 8.43
N LEU A 65 36.02 -30.36 9.06
CA LEU A 65 34.61 -30.12 9.27
C LEU A 65 33.84 -30.02 7.95
N ASN A 66 34.35 -29.29 6.95
CA ASN A 66 33.80 -29.20 5.62
C ASN A 66 33.60 -30.58 4.96
N GLN A 67 34.56 -31.46 5.04
CA GLN A 67 34.46 -32.81 4.46
C GLN A 67 33.33 -33.63 5.11
N ARG A 68 33.19 -33.54 6.43
CA ARG A 68 32.14 -34.23 7.18
C ARG A 68 30.76 -33.69 6.82
N ILE A 69 30.64 -32.35 6.69
CA ILE A 69 29.39 -31.70 6.34
C ILE A 69 28.94 -32.13 4.95
N TYR A 70 29.82 -31.96 3.96
CA TYR A 70 29.42 -32.23 2.57
C TYR A 70 29.22 -33.73 2.31
N ALA A 71 29.93 -34.61 2.96
CA ALA A 71 29.67 -36.04 2.88
C ALA A 71 28.27 -36.40 3.39
N LEU A 72 27.85 -35.79 4.52
CA LEU A 72 26.50 -36.01 5.05
C LEU A 72 25.43 -35.44 4.13
N LEU A 73 25.64 -34.24 3.55
CA LEU A 73 24.70 -33.64 2.61
C LEU A 73 24.58 -34.45 1.31
N ASP A 74 25.70 -34.96 0.79
CA ASP A 74 25.72 -35.77 -0.43
C ASP A 74 24.98 -37.11 -0.27
N GLU A 75 24.89 -37.62 0.98
CA GLU A 75 24.17 -38.86 1.34
C GLU A 75 22.71 -38.64 1.73
N THR A 76 22.29 -37.38 1.98
CA THR A 76 20.97 -37.08 2.50
C THR A 76 19.95 -36.90 1.35
N ASP A 77 18.85 -37.66 1.41
CA ASP A 77 17.69 -37.38 0.57
C ASP A 77 16.96 -36.12 1.09
N ILE A 78 17.02 -35.05 0.32
CA ILE A 78 16.43 -33.75 0.69
C ILE A 78 14.91 -33.71 0.56
N ASP A 79 14.31 -34.63 -0.19
CA ASP A 79 12.87 -34.76 -0.31
C ASP A 79 12.27 -35.53 0.88
N ASP A 80 13.11 -36.24 1.65
CA ASP A 80 12.75 -36.80 2.95
C ASP A 80 12.97 -35.77 4.05
N VAL A 81 11.86 -35.18 4.53
CA VAL A 81 11.85 -34.12 5.54
C VAL A 81 12.53 -34.56 6.85
N ASP A 82 12.33 -35.80 7.28
CA ASP A 82 12.94 -36.32 8.53
C ASP A 82 14.45 -36.53 8.38
N ALA A 83 14.89 -37.06 7.23
CA ALA A 83 16.30 -37.22 6.91
C ALA A 83 17.00 -35.85 6.83
N LEU A 84 16.41 -34.90 6.16
CA LEU A 84 16.90 -33.53 6.05
C LEU A 84 17.01 -32.84 7.42
N ALA A 85 15.96 -32.93 8.24
CA ALA A 85 15.94 -32.34 9.58
C ALA A 85 17.00 -32.95 10.50
N LYS A 86 17.26 -34.26 10.39
CA LYS A 86 18.31 -34.96 11.15
C LYS A 86 19.71 -34.52 10.70
N ALA A 87 19.93 -34.49 9.40
CA ALA A 87 21.21 -34.07 8.84
C ALA A 87 21.53 -32.60 9.17
N GLY A 88 20.55 -31.72 9.00
CA GLY A 88 20.67 -30.28 9.31
C GLY A 88 21.02 -30.05 10.78
N ARG A 89 20.29 -30.68 11.70
CA ARG A 89 20.60 -30.58 13.14
C ARG A 89 22.03 -31.06 13.47
N GLN A 90 22.45 -32.18 12.90
CA GLN A 90 23.78 -32.73 13.13
C GLN A 90 24.88 -31.81 12.64
N ILE A 91 24.68 -31.20 11.45
CA ILE A 91 25.66 -30.26 10.87
C ILE A 91 25.73 -28.99 11.73
N ARG A 92 24.59 -28.40 12.10
CA ARG A 92 24.57 -27.20 12.94
C ARG A 92 25.24 -27.45 14.28
N GLN A 93 25.01 -28.61 14.88
CA GLN A 93 25.71 -28.99 16.11
C GLN A 93 27.21 -29.02 15.92
N TRP A 94 27.72 -29.65 14.87
CA TRP A 94 29.16 -29.68 14.58
C TRP A 94 29.75 -28.28 14.41
N VAL A 95 29.03 -27.36 13.72
CA VAL A 95 29.50 -25.99 13.53
C VAL A 95 29.60 -25.26 14.87
N VAL A 96 28.55 -25.33 15.71
CA VAL A 96 28.50 -24.65 17.01
C VAL A 96 29.55 -25.18 17.98
N GLU A 97 29.82 -26.51 18.00
CA GLU A 97 30.79 -27.14 18.87
C GLU A 97 32.23 -26.91 18.44
N THR A 98 32.49 -26.58 17.17
CA THR A 98 33.82 -26.31 16.65
C THR A 98 34.35 -24.98 17.20
N PRO A 99 35.55 -24.94 17.84
CA PRO A 99 36.15 -23.70 18.33
C PRO A 99 36.54 -22.79 17.17
N PHE A 100 36.54 -21.48 17.37
CA PHE A 100 37.07 -20.55 16.39
C PHE A 100 38.57 -20.73 16.23
N LEU A 101 39.09 -20.43 15.04
CA LEU A 101 40.53 -20.21 14.83
C LEU A 101 40.99 -19.02 15.68
N PRO A 102 42.11 -19.10 16.39
CA PRO A 102 42.62 -18.01 17.23
C PRO A 102 42.73 -16.66 16.50
N ALA A 103 43.12 -16.71 15.22
CA ALA A 103 43.20 -15.49 14.40
C ALA A 103 41.79 -14.83 14.16
N LEU A 104 40.78 -15.65 13.92
CA LEU A 104 39.42 -15.14 13.71
C LEU A 104 38.83 -14.63 15.03
N GLU A 105 39.01 -15.34 16.12
CA GLU A 105 38.60 -14.93 17.45
C GLU A 105 39.19 -13.57 17.84
N SER A 106 40.52 -13.40 17.64
CA SER A 106 41.21 -12.13 17.89
C SER A 106 40.72 -11.02 16.98
N ALA A 107 40.49 -11.28 15.70
CA ALA A 107 39.99 -10.26 14.78
C ALA A 107 38.56 -9.76 15.15
N ILE A 108 37.67 -10.66 15.58
CA ILE A 108 36.33 -10.28 16.06
C ILE A 108 36.42 -9.50 17.37
N LEU A 109 37.27 -9.95 18.32
CA LEU A 109 37.49 -9.28 19.60
C LEU A 109 37.99 -7.85 19.40
N ASP A 110 39.01 -7.65 18.57
CA ASP A 110 39.60 -6.35 18.30
C ASP A 110 38.56 -5.38 17.67
N ALA A 111 37.78 -5.85 16.70
CA ALA A 111 36.73 -5.09 16.08
C ALA A 111 35.57 -4.76 17.07
N TYR A 112 35.19 -5.73 17.90
CA TYR A 112 34.17 -5.52 18.93
C TYR A 112 34.62 -4.47 19.96
N GLN A 113 35.85 -4.54 20.47
CA GLN A 113 36.39 -3.57 21.42
C GLN A 113 36.40 -2.16 20.84
N GLN A 114 36.71 -2.03 19.57
CA GLN A 114 36.69 -0.73 18.89
C GLN A 114 35.26 -0.23 18.65
N LEU A 115 34.31 -1.12 18.30
CA LEU A 115 32.92 -0.73 18.06
C LEU A 115 32.16 -0.38 19.34
N SER A 116 32.56 -0.96 20.49
CA SER A 116 31.95 -0.71 21.81
C SER A 116 32.71 0.32 22.67
N ALA A 117 33.77 0.94 22.16
CA ALA A 117 34.68 1.78 22.95
C ALA A 117 34.01 3.00 23.61
N ASP A 118 32.96 3.53 23.05
CA ASP A 118 32.19 4.70 23.51
C ASP A 118 30.95 4.35 24.36
N ASP A 119 30.59 3.05 24.45
CA ASP A 119 29.40 2.59 25.15
C ASP A 119 29.57 1.15 25.67
N ALA A 120 29.81 1.02 26.97
CA ALA A 120 30.02 -0.29 27.60
C ALA A 120 28.78 -1.20 27.58
N ASP A 121 27.58 -0.59 27.48
CA ASP A 121 26.30 -1.29 27.45
C ASP A 121 25.78 -1.45 26.01
N ALA A 122 26.63 -1.21 25.00
CA ALA A 122 26.26 -1.32 23.60
C ALA A 122 25.70 -2.71 23.28
N SER A 123 24.61 -2.74 22.57
CA SER A 123 23.99 -3.94 22.03
C SER A 123 24.13 -4.01 20.52
N PHE A 124 24.16 -5.23 19.99
CA PHE A 124 24.43 -5.50 18.59
C PHE A 124 23.36 -6.39 17.98
N ALA A 125 23.10 -6.18 16.69
CA ALA A 125 22.45 -7.16 15.84
C ALA A 125 23.54 -8.01 15.17
N VAL A 126 23.45 -9.32 15.29
CA VAL A 126 24.34 -10.26 14.59
C VAL A 126 23.52 -10.94 13.51
N ARG A 127 23.84 -10.65 12.25
CA ARG A 127 23.02 -10.99 11.08
C ARG A 127 23.79 -11.81 10.08
N SER A 128 23.12 -12.77 9.44
CA SER A 128 23.67 -13.49 8.30
C SER A 128 23.61 -12.63 7.02
N SER A 129 24.63 -12.79 6.19
CA SER A 129 24.71 -12.25 4.84
C SER A 129 25.39 -13.26 3.93
N ALA A 130 24.63 -13.88 3.04
CA ALA A 130 25.15 -14.91 2.15
C ALA A 130 25.72 -14.31 0.85
N THR A 131 26.73 -14.96 0.31
CA THR A 131 27.35 -14.55 -0.96
C THR A 131 26.44 -14.78 -2.17
N ALA A 132 25.44 -15.64 -2.04
CA ALA A 132 24.42 -15.92 -3.07
C ALA A 132 23.08 -15.28 -2.76
N GLU A 133 23.00 -14.41 -1.74
CA GLU A 133 21.78 -13.67 -1.38
C GLU A 133 21.60 -12.47 -2.33
N ASP A 134 20.33 -12.16 -2.69
CA ASP A 134 19.95 -11.05 -3.56
C ASP A 134 20.42 -11.16 -5.02
N MET A 135 20.49 -12.38 -5.55
CA MET A 135 20.63 -12.57 -6.99
C MET A 135 19.35 -12.12 -7.71
N PRO A 136 19.45 -11.59 -8.96
CA PRO A 136 18.30 -11.05 -9.67
C PRO A 136 17.11 -12.00 -9.85
N ASP A 137 17.36 -13.30 -9.81
CA ASP A 137 16.38 -14.35 -10.10
C ASP A 137 16.09 -15.28 -8.90
N ALA A 138 16.70 -15.02 -7.72
CA ALA A 138 16.52 -15.87 -6.55
C ALA A 138 16.69 -15.09 -5.25
N SER A 139 15.68 -15.13 -4.38
CA SER A 139 15.69 -14.50 -3.07
C SER A 139 15.89 -15.54 -1.97
N PHE A 140 16.97 -15.42 -1.19
CA PHE A 140 17.17 -16.17 0.06
C PHE A 140 16.46 -15.52 1.25
N ALA A 141 15.47 -14.69 1.02
CA ALA A 141 14.79 -13.96 2.07
C ALA A 141 14.20 -14.87 3.14
N GLY A 142 14.46 -14.55 4.40
CA GLY A 142 13.90 -15.24 5.55
C GLY A 142 14.47 -16.63 5.87
N GLN A 143 15.53 -17.07 5.20
CA GLN A 143 16.09 -18.43 5.40
C GLN A 143 17.24 -18.49 6.41
N GLN A 144 17.66 -17.34 6.96
CA GLN A 144 18.84 -17.22 7.79
C GLN A 144 18.53 -16.44 9.06
N GLU A 145 19.35 -16.66 10.10
CA GLU A 145 19.06 -16.14 11.45
C GLU A 145 19.60 -14.73 11.69
N THR A 146 18.88 -14.00 12.52
CA THR A 146 19.28 -12.70 13.07
C THR A 146 19.16 -12.74 14.60
N PHE A 147 20.20 -12.33 15.30
CA PHE A 147 20.21 -12.21 16.75
C PHE A 147 20.22 -10.74 17.13
N LEU A 148 19.22 -10.33 17.91
CA LEU A 148 19.02 -8.93 18.34
C LEU A 148 19.43 -8.76 19.80
N ASN A 149 19.80 -7.55 20.17
CA ASN A 149 20.22 -7.19 21.53
C ASN A 149 21.34 -8.07 22.10
N VAL A 150 22.31 -8.41 21.26
CA VAL A 150 23.46 -9.21 21.68
C VAL A 150 24.44 -8.30 22.44
N GLN A 151 24.75 -8.64 23.71
CA GLN A 151 25.58 -7.85 24.59
C GLN A 151 26.79 -8.67 25.07
N GLY A 152 27.95 -8.06 25.04
CA GLY A 152 29.21 -8.71 25.44
C GLY A 152 29.83 -9.58 24.36
N ILE A 153 31.17 -9.69 24.41
CA ILE A 153 31.93 -10.39 23.37
C ILE A 153 31.61 -11.88 23.33
N ASP A 154 31.41 -12.53 24.47
CA ASP A 154 31.08 -13.96 24.52
C ASP A 154 29.77 -14.26 23.81
N ALA A 155 28.73 -13.42 24.00
CA ALA A 155 27.48 -13.55 23.33
C ALA A 155 27.59 -13.27 21.83
N VAL A 156 28.41 -12.30 21.42
CA VAL A 156 28.69 -12.02 20.00
C VAL A 156 29.36 -13.23 19.35
N MET A 157 30.36 -13.84 20.01
CA MET A 157 31.04 -15.04 19.51
C MET A 157 30.06 -16.21 19.32
N VAL A 158 29.20 -16.42 20.29
CA VAL A 158 28.14 -17.46 20.19
C VAL A 158 27.19 -17.16 19.02
N ALA A 159 26.72 -15.92 18.90
CA ALA A 159 25.84 -15.51 17.81
C ALA A 159 26.50 -15.70 16.44
N VAL A 160 27.78 -15.34 16.26
CA VAL A 160 28.50 -15.56 15.00
C VAL A 160 28.55 -17.05 14.63
N LYS A 161 28.74 -17.95 15.60
CA LYS A 161 28.72 -19.41 15.35
C LYS A 161 27.33 -19.87 14.89
N HIS A 162 26.27 -19.36 15.53
CA HIS A 162 24.92 -19.69 15.13
C HIS A 162 24.58 -19.12 13.73
N VAL A 163 25.06 -17.93 13.40
CA VAL A 163 24.97 -17.40 12.05
C VAL A 163 25.67 -18.34 11.06
N PHE A 164 26.87 -18.78 11.32
CA PHE A 164 27.55 -19.74 10.46
C PHE A 164 26.78 -21.05 10.32
N ALA A 165 26.20 -21.55 11.40
CA ALA A 165 25.38 -22.75 11.41
C ALA A 165 24.08 -22.58 10.59
N SER A 166 23.52 -21.37 10.50
CA SER A 166 22.27 -21.09 9.80
C SER A 166 22.31 -21.37 8.30
N LEU A 167 23.49 -21.41 7.67
CA LEU A 167 23.63 -21.86 6.29
C LEU A 167 23.14 -23.31 6.10
N PHE A 168 23.12 -24.08 7.17
CA PHE A 168 22.70 -25.47 7.21
C PHE A 168 21.36 -25.66 7.91
N ASN A 169 20.53 -24.63 7.95
CA ASN A 169 19.12 -24.77 8.25
C ASN A 169 18.43 -25.60 7.16
N ASP A 170 17.46 -26.39 7.53
CA ASP A 170 16.80 -27.35 6.64
C ASP A 170 16.26 -26.66 5.39
N ARG A 171 15.68 -25.47 5.57
CA ARG A 171 15.20 -24.60 4.47
C ARG A 171 16.32 -24.15 3.55
N ALA A 172 17.43 -23.69 4.13
CA ALA A 172 18.56 -23.21 3.34
C ALA A 172 19.21 -24.32 2.52
N ILE A 173 19.26 -25.54 3.07
CA ILE A 173 19.74 -26.74 2.37
C ILE A 173 18.80 -27.09 1.21
N SER A 174 17.51 -27.23 1.50
CA SER A 174 16.47 -27.57 0.51
C SER A 174 16.42 -26.53 -0.61
N TYR A 175 16.42 -25.24 -0.29
CA TYR A 175 16.40 -24.15 -1.27
C TYR A 175 17.58 -24.24 -2.24
N ARG A 176 18.82 -24.39 -1.72
CA ARG A 176 20.01 -24.49 -2.59
C ARG A 176 19.91 -25.62 -3.59
N VAL A 177 19.44 -26.77 -3.15
CA VAL A 177 19.32 -27.94 -4.05
C VAL A 177 18.21 -27.70 -5.11
N HIS A 178 17.04 -27.21 -4.70
CA HIS A 178 15.96 -26.94 -5.64
C HIS A 178 16.30 -25.84 -6.67
N GLN A 179 17.15 -24.91 -6.30
CA GLN A 179 17.66 -23.87 -7.22
C GLN A 179 18.92 -24.31 -7.99
N GLY A 180 19.42 -25.51 -7.75
CA GLY A 180 20.60 -26.02 -8.45
C GLY A 180 21.94 -25.43 -7.99
N TYR A 181 21.99 -24.81 -6.81
CA TYR A 181 23.24 -24.30 -6.24
C TYR A 181 24.06 -25.40 -5.59
N ASP A 182 25.37 -25.43 -5.87
CA ASP A 182 26.32 -26.28 -5.12
C ASP A 182 26.46 -25.74 -3.69
N HIS A 183 26.27 -26.60 -2.71
CA HIS A 183 26.50 -26.28 -1.30
C HIS A 183 27.86 -25.68 -1.01
N ARG A 184 28.89 -26.10 -1.75
CA ARG A 184 30.28 -25.66 -1.61
C ARG A 184 30.53 -24.26 -2.18
N GLY A 185 29.65 -23.80 -3.05
CA GLY A 185 29.75 -22.49 -3.71
C GLY A 185 29.17 -21.33 -2.93
N VAL A 186 28.44 -21.58 -1.84
CA VAL A 186 27.79 -20.54 -1.04
C VAL A 186 28.51 -20.40 0.31
N ALA A 187 28.93 -19.20 0.62
CA ALA A 187 29.55 -18.84 1.88
C ALA A 187 28.71 -17.81 2.65
N LEU A 188 28.92 -17.75 3.97
CA LEU A 188 28.31 -16.79 4.84
C LEU A 188 29.29 -15.75 5.38
N SER A 189 28.75 -14.57 5.60
CA SER A 189 29.34 -13.53 6.43
C SER A 189 28.40 -13.24 7.60
N ALA A 190 28.95 -13.06 8.78
CA ALA A 190 28.22 -12.54 9.92
C ALA A 190 28.48 -11.04 10.03
N GLY A 191 27.42 -10.24 9.91
CA GLY A 191 27.46 -8.82 10.14
C GLY A 191 27.15 -8.50 11.61
N ILE A 192 28.00 -7.76 12.27
CA ILE A 192 27.83 -7.27 13.63
C ILE A 192 27.56 -5.76 13.54
N GLN A 193 26.31 -5.37 13.73
CA GLN A 193 25.83 -4.01 13.58
C GLN A 193 25.35 -3.45 14.93
N ARG A 194 25.69 -2.21 15.24
CA ARG A 194 25.19 -1.55 16.43
C ARG A 194 23.66 -1.42 16.38
N MET A 195 22.99 -1.83 17.44
CA MET A 195 21.53 -1.73 17.55
C MET A 195 21.07 -0.27 17.64
N VAL A 196 19.97 0.03 16.97
CA VAL A 196 19.20 1.26 17.18
C VAL A 196 18.17 0.99 18.27
N ARG A 197 18.05 1.88 19.25
CA ARG A 197 17.14 1.72 20.40
C ARG A 197 15.68 1.97 19.99
N SER A 198 15.21 1.27 18.96
CA SER A 198 13.82 1.32 18.50
C SER A 198 12.87 0.59 19.43
N ASP A 199 13.37 -0.26 20.31
CA ASP A 199 12.61 -0.82 21.43
C ASP A 199 11.93 0.26 22.29
N LEU A 200 12.49 1.48 22.35
CA LEU A 200 11.96 2.65 23.01
C LEU A 200 11.18 3.60 22.10
N ALA A 201 11.07 3.29 20.81
CA ALA A 201 10.43 4.14 19.83
C ALA A 201 9.68 3.31 18.76
N ALA A 202 10.07 3.43 17.49
CA ALA A 202 9.40 2.76 16.38
C ALA A 202 10.40 2.26 15.32
N SER A 203 9.95 1.34 14.53
CA SER A 203 10.67 0.78 13.39
C SER A 203 9.71 0.30 12.31
N GLY A 204 10.22 -0.05 11.16
CA GLY A 204 9.40 -0.56 10.09
C GLY A 204 10.17 -0.84 8.82
N VAL A 205 9.43 -1.01 7.75
CA VAL A 205 9.94 -1.17 6.40
C VAL A 205 9.35 -0.13 5.47
N MET A 206 10.06 0.19 4.42
CA MET A 206 9.57 1.08 3.38
C MET A 206 9.99 0.58 1.99
N PHE A 207 9.14 0.84 1.03
CA PHE A 207 9.35 0.49 -0.37
C PHE A 207 9.31 1.75 -1.21
N THR A 208 10.20 1.85 -2.18
CA THR A 208 10.21 3.00 -3.11
C THR A 208 9.23 2.83 -4.27
N ILE A 209 8.29 1.94 -4.13
CA ILE A 209 7.22 1.63 -5.07
C ILE A 209 5.99 1.17 -4.27
N ASP A 210 4.78 1.35 -4.79
CA ASP A 210 3.63 0.64 -4.24
C ASP A 210 3.71 -0.85 -4.63
N THR A 211 3.83 -1.70 -3.64
CA THR A 211 4.07 -3.14 -3.82
C THR A 211 2.88 -3.90 -4.41
N GLU A 212 1.68 -3.30 -4.39
CA GLU A 212 0.48 -3.92 -4.95
C GLU A 212 0.31 -3.61 -6.43
N SER A 213 0.38 -2.33 -6.78
CA SER A 213 0.12 -1.87 -8.15
C SER A 213 1.38 -1.74 -9.00
N GLY A 214 2.55 -1.66 -8.37
CA GLY A 214 3.78 -1.30 -9.06
C GLY A 214 3.89 0.19 -9.39
N PHE A 215 3.03 1.04 -8.82
CA PHE A 215 3.11 2.48 -9.01
C PHE A 215 4.38 3.06 -8.37
N ASP A 216 5.23 3.67 -9.18
CA ASP A 216 6.61 4.04 -8.82
C ASP A 216 6.77 5.48 -8.31
N GLN A 217 5.69 6.28 -8.30
CA GLN A 217 5.75 7.69 -7.87
C GLN A 217 5.45 7.89 -6.38
N VAL A 218 5.44 6.81 -5.59
CA VAL A 218 5.25 6.86 -4.14
C VAL A 218 6.32 6.08 -3.41
N VAL A 219 6.57 6.49 -2.15
CA VAL A 219 7.24 5.68 -1.14
C VAL A 219 6.18 5.16 -0.19
N PHE A 220 6.12 3.85 -0.03
CA PHE A 220 5.24 3.20 0.93
C PHE A 220 6.02 2.89 2.20
N ILE A 221 5.56 3.40 3.34
CA ILE A 221 6.23 3.27 4.64
C ILE A 221 5.31 2.58 5.63
N THR A 222 5.80 1.55 6.30
CA THR A 222 5.15 0.96 7.46
C THR A 222 5.86 1.33 8.74
N ALA A 223 5.12 1.46 9.84
CA ALA A 223 5.67 1.81 11.15
C ALA A 223 4.95 1.06 12.28
N ALA A 224 5.70 0.48 13.19
CA ALA A 224 5.18 -0.10 14.42
C ALA A 224 6.09 0.25 15.59
N LEU A 225 5.54 0.16 16.80
CA LEU A 225 6.31 0.38 18.03
C LEU A 225 7.26 -0.80 18.30
N GLY A 226 8.44 -0.51 18.82
CA GLY A 226 9.42 -1.51 19.18
C GLY A 226 10.38 -1.90 18.06
N LEU A 227 11.00 -3.08 18.19
CA LEU A 227 11.97 -3.61 17.25
C LEU A 227 11.30 -4.08 15.94
N GLY A 228 11.98 -3.86 14.81
CA GLY A 228 11.45 -4.07 13.47
C GLY A 228 11.12 -5.52 13.10
N GLU A 229 11.66 -6.49 13.83
CA GLU A 229 11.41 -7.90 13.57
C GLU A 229 9.92 -8.27 13.58
N MET A 230 9.12 -7.62 14.45
CA MET A 230 7.67 -7.83 14.49
C MET A 230 6.95 -7.40 13.21
N VAL A 231 7.45 -6.37 12.53
CA VAL A 231 6.92 -5.93 11.23
C VAL A 231 7.33 -6.89 10.12
N VAL A 232 8.62 -7.25 10.09
CA VAL A 232 9.18 -8.16 9.08
C VAL A 232 8.54 -9.54 9.14
N GLN A 233 8.33 -10.07 10.35
CA GLN A 233 7.65 -11.36 10.57
C GLN A 233 6.13 -11.30 10.35
N GLY A 234 5.54 -10.09 10.25
CA GLY A 234 4.10 -9.93 10.12
C GLY A 234 3.31 -10.19 11.40
N ALA A 235 3.98 -10.14 12.55
CA ALA A 235 3.38 -10.38 13.85
C ALA A 235 2.59 -9.16 14.38
N VAL A 236 2.67 -8.03 13.71
CA VAL A 236 1.99 -6.79 14.07
C VAL A 236 1.36 -6.15 12.82
N ASN A 237 0.21 -5.51 13.01
CA ASN A 237 -0.41 -4.68 11.97
C ASN A 237 0.09 -3.24 12.12
N PRO A 238 0.99 -2.78 11.27
CA PRO A 238 1.65 -1.48 11.39
C PRO A 238 0.78 -0.33 10.89
N ASP A 239 1.17 0.90 11.24
CA ASP A 239 0.73 2.09 10.52
C ASP A 239 1.30 2.08 9.10
N GLU A 240 0.58 2.67 8.16
CA GLU A 240 0.98 2.77 6.76
C GLU A 240 0.91 4.21 6.28
N PHE A 241 1.90 4.63 5.51
CA PHE A 241 1.99 5.95 4.91
C PHE A 241 2.38 5.85 3.45
N TYR A 242 1.74 6.67 2.61
CA TYR A 242 2.10 6.84 1.20
C TYR A 242 2.61 8.27 0.99
N VAL A 243 3.84 8.38 0.53
CA VAL A 243 4.49 9.67 0.28
C VAL A 243 4.74 9.84 -1.20
N HIS A 244 4.19 10.90 -1.79
CA HIS A 244 4.31 11.18 -3.22
C HIS A 244 5.68 11.80 -3.52
N LYS A 245 6.50 11.14 -4.34
CA LYS A 245 7.87 11.54 -4.65
C LYS A 245 7.99 12.92 -5.30
N PRO A 246 7.17 13.27 -6.32
CA PRO A 246 7.28 14.60 -6.96
C PRO A 246 7.00 15.77 -6.02
N THR A 247 5.97 15.67 -5.16
CA THR A 247 5.67 16.73 -4.18
C THR A 247 6.73 16.81 -3.08
N LEU A 248 7.31 15.66 -2.71
CA LEU A 248 8.43 15.58 -1.78
C LEU A 248 9.67 16.30 -2.35
N ALA A 249 9.99 16.04 -3.61
CA ALA A 249 11.09 16.72 -4.31
C ALA A 249 10.88 18.23 -4.41
N ALA A 250 9.63 18.67 -4.51
CA ALA A 250 9.24 20.08 -4.48
C ALA A 250 9.20 20.70 -3.07
N SER A 251 9.62 19.95 -2.05
CA SER A 251 9.60 20.38 -0.63
C SER A 251 8.22 20.81 -0.14
N ARG A 252 7.17 20.12 -0.59
CA ARG A 252 5.78 20.33 -0.19
C ARG A 252 5.29 19.22 0.73
N PRO A 253 4.20 19.41 1.48
CA PRO A 253 3.53 18.31 2.16
C PRO A 253 3.24 17.18 1.15
N SER A 254 3.71 15.98 1.44
CA SER A 254 3.79 14.90 0.45
C SER A 254 3.10 13.61 0.87
N ILE A 255 2.59 13.55 2.11
CA ILE A 255 1.83 12.39 2.60
C ILE A 255 0.44 12.46 1.97
N VAL A 256 0.21 11.57 1.01
CA VAL A 256 -1.09 11.52 0.30
C VAL A 256 -2.08 10.58 0.97
N ARG A 257 -1.59 9.67 1.82
CA ARG A 257 -2.44 8.71 2.51
C ARG A 257 -1.76 8.18 3.76
N ARG A 258 -2.55 7.93 4.81
CA ARG A 258 -2.13 7.23 6.01
C ARG A 258 -3.24 6.31 6.53
N ASN A 259 -2.85 5.14 7.02
CA ASN A 259 -3.74 4.19 7.67
C ASN A 259 -3.14 3.83 9.03
N MET A 260 -3.99 3.80 10.04
CA MET A 260 -3.55 3.42 11.38
C MET A 260 -3.64 1.91 11.56
N GLY A 261 -2.53 1.30 11.96
CA GLY A 261 -2.46 -0.10 12.34
C GLY A 261 -2.97 -0.36 13.75
N SER A 262 -3.33 -1.59 14.03
CA SER A 262 -3.78 -1.98 15.38
C SER A 262 -2.64 -2.02 16.40
N LYS A 263 -1.41 -2.25 15.98
CA LYS A 263 -0.18 -2.25 16.80
C LYS A 263 -0.31 -2.87 18.20
N LYS A 264 -0.96 -4.03 18.28
CA LYS A 264 -1.34 -4.66 19.56
C LYS A 264 -0.15 -5.04 20.43
N VAL A 265 0.96 -5.42 19.80
CA VAL A 265 2.16 -5.92 20.47
C VAL A 265 3.40 -5.21 19.96
N ARG A 266 4.44 -5.17 20.78
CA ARG A 266 5.79 -4.70 20.42
C ARG A 266 6.86 -5.60 21.00
N MET A 267 8.01 -5.66 20.34
CA MET A 267 9.20 -6.33 20.83
C MET A 267 10.14 -5.31 21.46
N VAL A 268 10.57 -5.58 22.67
CA VAL A 268 11.48 -4.74 23.44
C VAL A 268 12.65 -5.56 23.98
N TYR A 269 13.67 -4.91 24.51
CA TYR A 269 14.74 -5.60 25.21
C TYR A 269 14.21 -6.30 26.46
N ALA A 270 14.67 -7.52 26.70
CA ALA A 270 14.39 -8.21 27.94
C ALA A 270 15.29 -7.66 29.07
N ASP A 271 14.77 -7.64 30.29
CA ASP A 271 15.56 -7.30 31.47
C ASP A 271 16.63 -8.35 31.67
N SER A 272 17.88 -7.94 31.73
CA SER A 272 19.11 -8.72 31.60
C SER A 272 19.36 -9.84 32.62
N GLN A 273 18.41 -10.19 33.48
CA GLN A 273 18.58 -11.17 34.56
C GLN A 273 17.58 -12.31 34.58
N ALA A 274 16.60 -12.35 33.72
CA ALA A 274 15.61 -13.42 33.72
C ALA A 274 15.74 -14.29 32.45
N HIS A 275 16.35 -15.45 32.58
CA HIS A 275 16.21 -16.59 31.67
C HIS A 275 16.92 -16.61 30.30
N GLY A 276 17.93 -15.79 30.06
CA GLY A 276 18.74 -15.90 28.82
C GLY A 276 18.05 -15.38 27.54
N GLU A 277 16.83 -14.87 27.64
CA GLU A 277 16.16 -14.19 26.52
C GLU A 277 16.66 -12.75 26.42
N GLN A 278 17.02 -12.32 25.21
CA GLN A 278 17.56 -10.99 24.94
C GLN A 278 16.49 -9.98 24.58
N VAL A 279 15.35 -10.44 24.08
CA VAL A 279 14.17 -9.66 23.70
C VAL A 279 12.89 -10.32 24.22
N ARG A 280 11.86 -9.52 24.43
CA ARG A 280 10.53 -10.01 24.82
C ARG A 280 9.45 -9.30 24.03
N ILE A 281 8.31 -9.94 23.90
CA ILE A 281 7.09 -9.34 23.32
C ILE A 281 6.19 -8.88 24.45
N GLU A 282 5.64 -7.67 24.32
CA GLU A 282 4.69 -7.13 25.29
C GLU A 282 3.52 -6.44 24.57
N ASP A 283 2.39 -6.35 25.28
CA ASP A 283 1.21 -5.63 24.78
C ASP A 283 1.46 -4.12 24.75
N VAL A 284 0.95 -3.46 23.72
CA VAL A 284 0.99 -2.00 23.61
C VAL A 284 -0.26 -1.41 24.25
N PRO A 285 -0.12 -0.45 25.20
CA PRO A 285 -1.25 0.25 25.78
C PRO A 285 -2.13 0.93 24.72
N GLU A 286 -3.46 0.92 24.91
CA GLU A 286 -4.41 1.49 23.96
C GLU A 286 -4.11 2.96 23.63
N ALA A 287 -3.72 3.76 24.63
CA ALA A 287 -3.36 5.16 24.44
C ALA A 287 -2.16 5.39 23.51
N GLU A 288 -1.23 4.42 23.42
CA GLU A 288 -0.09 4.48 22.52
C GLU A 288 -0.45 3.97 21.12
N ARG A 289 -1.19 2.86 21.03
CA ARG A 289 -1.54 2.26 19.73
C ARG A 289 -2.58 3.05 18.93
N ASP A 290 -3.38 3.90 19.58
CA ASP A 290 -4.36 4.77 18.94
C ASP A 290 -3.76 6.09 18.41
N ARG A 291 -2.43 6.15 18.32
CA ARG A 291 -1.65 7.24 17.71
C ARG A 291 -0.73 6.69 16.63
N PHE A 292 -0.41 7.51 15.65
CA PHE A 292 0.61 7.18 14.67
C PHE A 292 1.99 7.11 15.31
N CYS A 293 2.81 6.13 14.91
CA CYS A 293 4.17 5.94 15.43
C CYS A 293 5.14 7.04 15.03
N LEU A 294 4.84 7.74 13.94
CA LEU A 294 5.69 8.76 13.33
C LEU A 294 4.94 10.06 13.15
N SER A 295 5.65 11.18 13.31
CA SER A 295 5.17 12.49 12.88
C SER A 295 5.27 12.64 11.35
N ASP A 296 4.58 13.63 10.78
CA ASP A 296 4.61 13.94 9.36
C ASP A 296 6.03 14.28 8.88
N GLU A 297 6.81 14.99 9.70
CA GLU A 297 8.20 15.34 9.42
C GLU A 297 9.08 14.10 9.36
N GLU A 298 8.89 13.16 10.28
CA GLU A 298 9.62 11.89 10.32
C GLU A 298 9.29 11.01 9.11
N VAL A 299 8.01 10.92 8.73
CA VAL A 299 7.57 10.19 7.53
C VAL A 299 8.23 10.77 6.28
N GLN A 300 8.21 12.09 6.12
CA GLN A 300 8.84 12.76 4.97
C GLN A 300 10.37 12.63 4.99
N ALA A 301 11.01 12.65 6.18
CA ALA A 301 12.44 12.42 6.30
C ALA A 301 12.85 11.01 5.88
N LEU A 302 12.09 9.98 6.28
CA LEU A 302 12.29 8.60 5.82
C LEU A 302 12.10 8.49 4.31
N ALA A 303 11.05 9.08 3.77
CA ALA A 303 10.80 9.06 2.32
C ALA A 303 11.94 9.72 1.52
N LYS A 304 12.53 10.81 2.03
CA LYS A 304 13.71 11.44 1.39
C LYS A 304 14.90 10.50 1.37
N GLN A 305 15.18 9.80 2.48
CA GLN A 305 16.25 8.81 2.51
C GLN A 305 15.98 7.67 1.53
N ALA A 306 14.74 7.17 1.45
CA ALA A 306 14.34 6.13 0.51
C ALA A 306 14.56 6.53 -0.94
N VAL A 307 14.17 7.75 -1.32
CA VAL A 307 14.39 8.28 -2.68
C VAL A 307 15.88 8.40 -3.01
N LEU A 308 16.71 8.84 -2.07
CA LEU A 308 18.17 8.89 -2.26
C LEU A 308 18.76 7.49 -2.49
N ILE A 309 18.30 6.51 -1.75
CA ILE A 309 18.73 5.11 -1.91
C ILE A 309 18.29 4.59 -3.28
N GLU A 310 17.01 4.77 -3.65
CA GLU A 310 16.50 4.36 -4.97
C GLU A 310 17.30 5.00 -6.11
N GLN A 311 17.57 6.30 -6.02
CA GLN A 311 18.38 7.02 -7.03
C GLN A 311 19.80 6.49 -7.14
N HIS A 312 20.41 6.08 -6.02
CA HIS A 312 21.73 5.49 -6.01
C HIS A 312 21.76 4.12 -6.69
N TYR A 313 20.82 3.25 -6.33
CA TYR A 313 20.76 1.89 -6.89
C TYR A 313 20.05 1.80 -8.25
N GLN A 314 19.40 2.87 -8.72
CA GLN A 314 18.69 2.97 -10.00
C GLN A 314 17.61 1.87 -10.18
N ARG A 315 16.95 1.49 -9.10
CA ARG A 315 15.87 0.50 -9.07
C ARG A 315 15.02 0.65 -7.83
N PRO A 316 13.78 0.11 -7.83
CA PRO A 316 12.97 0.06 -6.63
C PRO A 316 13.66 -0.71 -5.51
N MET A 317 13.46 -0.23 -4.28
CA MET A 317 14.16 -0.73 -3.09
C MET A 317 13.17 -1.11 -1.99
N ASP A 318 13.53 -2.17 -1.26
CA ASP A 318 12.98 -2.61 0.01
C ASP A 318 13.96 -2.21 1.11
N ILE A 319 13.50 -1.42 2.08
CA ILE A 319 14.36 -0.75 3.06
C ILE A 319 13.80 -0.95 4.45
N GLU A 320 14.63 -1.45 5.36
CA GLU A 320 14.32 -1.51 6.78
C GLU A 320 14.85 -0.25 7.49
N TRP A 321 14.05 0.32 8.37
CA TRP A 321 14.39 1.52 9.12
C TRP A 321 14.07 1.38 10.61
N ALA A 322 14.75 2.18 11.44
CA ALA A 322 14.54 2.21 12.87
C ALA A 322 14.74 3.64 13.42
N LYS A 323 13.93 4.02 14.40
CA LYS A 323 14.04 5.28 15.15
C LYS A 323 14.67 5.01 16.49
N ASP A 324 15.70 5.75 16.82
CA ASP A 324 16.35 5.69 18.12
C ASP A 324 15.52 6.44 19.17
N GLY A 325 15.12 5.76 20.23
CA GLY A 325 14.26 6.32 21.28
C GLY A 325 14.94 7.34 22.20
N HIS A 326 16.28 7.35 22.25
CA HIS A 326 17.03 8.34 23.04
C HIS A 326 17.26 9.63 22.27
N THR A 327 17.62 9.54 21.00
CA THR A 327 18.01 10.69 20.18
C THR A 327 16.92 11.15 19.23
N GLY A 328 15.91 10.33 18.97
CA GLY A 328 14.88 10.56 17.94
C GLY A 328 15.40 10.41 16.51
N LYS A 329 16.66 10.02 16.32
CA LYS A 329 17.27 9.92 15.01
C LYS A 329 16.76 8.69 14.25
N LEU A 330 16.52 8.88 12.94
CA LEU A 330 16.10 7.82 12.03
C LEU A 330 17.32 7.17 11.38
N PHE A 331 17.33 5.84 11.33
CA PHE A 331 18.40 5.05 10.74
C PHE A 331 17.86 4.07 9.71
N ILE A 332 18.64 3.86 8.66
CA ILE A 332 18.45 2.76 7.71
C ILE A 332 19.27 1.57 8.21
N VAL A 333 18.63 0.44 8.42
CA VAL A 333 19.26 -0.75 9.00
C VAL A 333 19.49 -1.86 7.98
N GLN A 334 18.78 -1.81 6.85
CA GLN A 334 19.01 -2.69 5.70
C GLN A 334 18.39 -2.04 4.45
N ALA A 335 18.97 -2.29 3.28
CA ALA A 335 18.36 -1.98 1.99
C ALA A 335 18.72 -3.09 0.98
N ARG A 336 17.73 -3.48 0.19
CA ARG A 336 17.89 -4.46 -0.90
C ARG A 336 16.98 -4.08 -2.09
N PRO A 337 17.32 -4.54 -3.31
CA PRO A 337 16.42 -4.38 -4.44
C PRO A 337 15.06 -5.04 -4.19
N GLU A 338 13.99 -4.37 -4.59
CA GLU A 338 12.66 -4.96 -4.63
C GLU A 338 12.55 -5.93 -5.80
N THR A 339 12.13 -7.15 -5.54
CA THR A 339 12.08 -8.24 -6.52
C THR A 339 10.67 -8.52 -7.05
N VAL A 340 9.63 -8.04 -6.37
CA VAL A 340 8.24 -8.22 -6.81
C VAL A 340 7.95 -7.27 -7.96
N ARG A 341 8.16 -7.73 -9.18
CA ARG A 341 7.71 -7.01 -10.38
C ARG A 341 6.22 -7.23 -10.55
N SER A 342 5.45 -6.16 -10.59
CA SER A 342 4.17 -6.20 -11.28
C SER A 342 4.45 -6.55 -12.76
N ASN A 343 4.01 -7.70 -13.20
CA ASN A 343 4.08 -8.10 -14.62
C ASN A 343 3.17 -7.19 -15.44
N GLY A 344 3.70 -6.07 -15.94
CA GLY A 344 2.98 -4.99 -16.61
C GLY A 344 2.45 -5.29 -18.00
N GLN A 345 2.30 -6.54 -18.42
CA GLN A 345 1.90 -6.87 -19.80
C GLN A 345 0.53 -7.55 -19.96
N VAL A 346 -0.01 -8.16 -18.93
CA VAL A 346 -1.37 -8.74 -18.96
C VAL A 346 -2.07 -8.37 -17.68
N MET A 347 -3.10 -7.58 -17.78
CA MET A 347 -3.93 -7.21 -16.64
C MET A 347 -5.11 -8.16 -16.54
N GLU A 348 -5.11 -8.95 -15.46
CA GLU A 348 -6.27 -9.76 -15.08
C GLU A 348 -7.14 -8.95 -14.13
N ARG A 349 -8.40 -8.84 -14.44
CA ARG A 349 -9.40 -8.25 -13.57
C ARG A 349 -10.37 -9.29 -13.09
N TYR A 350 -10.55 -9.32 -11.79
CA TYR A 350 -11.51 -10.15 -11.11
C TYR A 350 -12.73 -9.32 -10.71
N THR A 351 -13.91 -9.77 -11.06
CA THR A 351 -15.17 -9.10 -10.69
C THR A 351 -16.08 -10.11 -10.01
N LEU A 352 -16.40 -9.82 -8.75
CA LEU A 352 -17.28 -10.67 -7.97
C LEU A 352 -18.72 -10.58 -8.52
N GLN A 353 -19.37 -11.73 -8.71
CA GLN A 353 -20.75 -11.82 -9.09
C GLN A 353 -21.63 -12.17 -7.88
N GLY A 354 -22.62 -11.32 -7.59
CA GLY A 354 -23.53 -11.51 -6.47
C GLY A 354 -23.07 -10.87 -5.17
N GLN A 355 -23.84 -11.09 -4.12
CA GLN A 355 -23.59 -10.60 -2.77
C GLN A 355 -23.49 -11.78 -1.81
N GLY A 356 -22.56 -11.73 -0.87
CA GLY A 356 -22.34 -12.72 0.16
C GLY A 356 -22.27 -12.10 1.54
N SER A 357 -22.44 -12.92 2.57
CA SER A 357 -22.22 -12.50 3.95
C SER A 357 -20.73 -12.46 4.24
N VAL A 358 -20.21 -11.34 4.68
CA VAL A 358 -18.82 -11.16 5.07
C VAL A 358 -18.61 -11.80 6.45
N VAL A 359 -17.69 -12.75 6.55
CA VAL A 359 -17.33 -13.42 7.81
C VAL A 359 -15.98 -12.98 8.36
N ALA A 360 -15.10 -12.48 7.52
CA ALA A 360 -13.85 -11.86 7.94
C ALA A 360 -13.43 -10.78 6.94
N GLU A 361 -12.72 -9.79 7.43
CA GLU A 361 -12.12 -8.72 6.62
C GLU A 361 -10.73 -8.36 7.13
N GLY A 362 -9.89 -7.89 6.23
CA GLY A 362 -8.51 -7.51 6.53
C GLY A 362 -7.88 -6.73 5.38
N ARG A 363 -6.56 -6.66 5.35
CA ARG A 363 -5.85 -6.02 4.23
C ARG A 363 -5.83 -6.94 3.01
N ALA A 364 -6.26 -6.43 1.87
CA ALA A 364 -6.15 -7.12 0.59
C ALA A 364 -4.70 -7.16 0.11
N ILE A 365 -4.27 -8.32 -0.35
CA ILE A 365 -3.00 -8.55 -1.01
C ILE A 365 -3.27 -9.06 -2.42
N GLY A 366 -2.82 -8.31 -3.39
CA GLY A 366 -3.18 -8.52 -4.80
C GLY A 366 -4.61 -8.06 -5.12
N HIS A 367 -5.08 -8.43 -6.32
CA HIS A 367 -6.39 -8.02 -6.85
C HIS A 367 -7.26 -9.20 -7.28
N ARG A 368 -6.86 -10.41 -6.89
CA ARG A 368 -7.51 -11.64 -7.30
C ARG A 368 -8.61 -12.05 -6.34
N ILE A 369 -9.41 -12.97 -6.81
CA ILE A 369 -10.41 -13.70 -6.02
C ILE A 369 -10.03 -15.17 -6.03
N GLY A 370 -10.08 -15.80 -4.87
CA GLY A 370 -9.89 -17.24 -4.72
C GLY A 370 -11.04 -17.83 -3.92
N ALA A 371 -11.38 -19.07 -4.20
CA ALA A 371 -12.44 -19.77 -3.50
C ALA A 371 -12.02 -21.19 -3.19
N GLY A 372 -12.52 -21.74 -2.09
CA GLY A 372 -12.19 -23.11 -1.69
C GLY A 372 -12.67 -23.44 -0.30
N THR A 373 -12.22 -24.59 0.17
CA THR A 373 -12.56 -25.13 1.48
C THR A 373 -11.61 -24.60 2.54
N VAL A 374 -12.13 -24.07 3.64
CA VAL A 374 -11.34 -23.56 4.76
C VAL A 374 -10.56 -24.68 5.43
N LYS A 375 -9.25 -24.47 5.58
CA LYS A 375 -8.34 -25.26 6.39
C LYS A 375 -7.68 -24.37 7.43
N VAL A 376 -8.07 -24.52 8.67
CA VAL A 376 -7.46 -23.81 9.79
C VAL A 376 -6.23 -24.59 10.25
N ILE A 377 -5.08 -24.00 10.06
CA ILE A 377 -3.76 -24.58 10.41
C ILE A 377 -3.14 -23.72 11.50
N HIS A 378 -2.90 -24.31 12.65
CA HIS A 378 -2.33 -23.61 13.80
C HIS A 378 -0.81 -23.79 13.90
N ASP A 379 -0.31 -24.92 13.40
CA ASP A 379 1.10 -25.28 13.47
C ASP A 379 1.54 -25.96 12.17
N ILE A 380 2.80 -25.74 11.80
CA ILE A 380 3.39 -26.28 10.56
C ILE A 380 3.33 -27.80 10.49
N SER A 381 3.32 -28.50 11.62
CA SER A 381 3.17 -29.96 11.67
C SER A 381 1.84 -30.46 11.09
N GLU A 382 0.84 -29.57 10.98
CA GLU A 382 -0.48 -29.89 10.40
C GLU A 382 -0.53 -29.67 8.87
N MET A 383 0.59 -29.35 8.22
CA MET A 383 0.65 -29.00 6.80
C MET A 383 0.05 -30.04 5.85
N ASN A 384 0.07 -31.31 6.24
CA ASN A 384 -0.49 -32.42 5.44
C ASN A 384 -2.02 -32.37 5.29
N ARG A 385 -2.71 -31.50 6.04
CA ARG A 385 -4.17 -31.33 5.97
C ARG A 385 -4.61 -30.45 4.81
N ILE A 386 -3.70 -29.65 4.22
CA ILE A 386 -4.00 -28.78 3.08
C ILE A 386 -3.92 -29.56 1.78
N GLU A 387 -4.97 -29.47 1.00
CA GLU A 387 -5.07 -29.97 -0.36
C GLU A 387 -5.02 -28.82 -1.38
N LYS A 388 -4.76 -29.14 -2.63
CA LYS A 388 -4.74 -28.15 -3.69
C LYS A 388 -6.11 -27.51 -3.89
N GLY A 389 -6.17 -26.18 -3.79
CA GLY A 389 -7.40 -25.40 -3.94
C GLY A 389 -8.09 -25.05 -2.62
N ASP A 390 -7.56 -25.46 -1.49
CA ASP A 390 -8.06 -25.05 -0.17
C ASP A 390 -7.74 -23.59 0.16
N VAL A 391 -8.47 -23.00 1.06
CA VAL A 391 -8.19 -21.68 1.64
C VAL A 391 -7.45 -21.90 2.96
N LEU A 392 -6.20 -21.47 2.99
CA LEU A 392 -5.35 -21.52 4.19
C LEU A 392 -5.77 -20.42 5.16
N VAL A 393 -6.17 -20.80 6.37
CA VAL A 393 -6.49 -19.86 7.46
C VAL A 393 -5.55 -20.13 8.63
N THR A 394 -4.83 -19.11 9.09
CA THR A 394 -3.86 -19.26 10.18
C THR A 394 -3.69 -17.95 10.95
N ASP A 395 -3.02 -18.03 12.10
CA ASP A 395 -2.69 -16.83 12.88
C ASP A 395 -1.68 -15.94 12.14
N MET A 396 -0.57 -16.51 11.70
CA MET A 396 0.47 -15.88 10.86
C MET A 396 1.26 -16.96 10.12
N THR A 397 2.03 -16.56 9.12
CA THR A 397 2.92 -17.48 8.41
C THR A 397 4.38 -17.05 8.59
N ASP A 398 5.26 -18.00 8.50
CA ASP A 398 6.71 -17.82 8.38
C ASP A 398 7.22 -18.58 7.15
N PRO A 399 8.52 -18.49 6.78
CA PRO A 399 9.04 -19.11 5.58
C PRO A 399 8.85 -20.64 5.48
N ASP A 400 8.67 -21.36 6.58
CA ASP A 400 8.39 -22.80 6.56
C ASP A 400 7.01 -23.14 5.99
N TRP A 401 6.10 -22.18 5.90
CA TRP A 401 4.76 -22.35 5.38
C TRP A 401 4.66 -22.31 3.85
N GLU A 402 5.71 -21.90 3.15
CA GLU A 402 5.69 -21.74 1.68
C GLU A 402 5.19 -23.00 0.93
N PRO A 403 5.57 -24.24 1.31
CA PRO A 403 5.10 -25.44 0.60
C PRO A 403 3.58 -25.62 0.64
N ILE A 404 2.91 -25.23 1.73
CA ILE A 404 1.45 -25.33 1.82
C ILE A 404 0.76 -24.12 1.21
N MET A 405 1.38 -22.96 1.26
CA MET A 405 0.86 -21.76 0.60
C MET A 405 0.77 -21.95 -0.92
N LYS A 406 1.69 -22.68 -1.53
CA LYS A 406 1.65 -23.06 -2.96
C LYS A 406 0.44 -23.91 -3.36
N LYS A 407 -0.18 -24.63 -2.42
CA LYS A 407 -1.37 -25.44 -2.66
C LYS A 407 -2.65 -24.62 -2.50
N ALA A 408 -2.60 -23.54 -1.71
CA ALA A 408 -3.77 -22.76 -1.38
C ALA A 408 -4.32 -21.99 -2.58
N SER A 409 -5.65 -21.87 -2.64
CA SER A 409 -6.35 -20.96 -3.57
C SER A 409 -6.38 -19.52 -3.05
N ALA A 410 -6.30 -19.36 -1.73
CA ALA A 410 -6.23 -18.08 -1.03
C ALA A 410 -5.64 -18.27 0.37
N ILE A 411 -5.16 -17.19 0.96
CA ILE A 411 -4.58 -17.17 2.30
C ILE A 411 -5.33 -16.14 3.16
N VAL A 412 -5.63 -16.51 4.40
CA VAL A 412 -6.24 -15.59 5.37
C VAL A 412 -5.46 -15.68 6.68
N THR A 413 -5.03 -14.53 7.21
CA THR A 413 -4.28 -14.49 8.46
C THR A 413 -4.89 -13.53 9.47
N ASN A 414 -4.77 -13.87 10.77
CA ASN A 414 -5.18 -12.97 11.85
C ASN A 414 -4.27 -11.76 11.94
N ARG A 415 -2.98 -11.97 11.77
CA ARG A 415 -1.93 -10.95 11.91
C ARG A 415 -1.25 -10.67 10.59
N GLY A 416 -0.60 -9.52 10.53
CA GLY A 416 0.23 -9.09 9.42
C GLY A 416 -0.33 -7.88 8.70
N GLY A 417 0.55 -7.23 7.98
CA GLY A 417 0.26 -6.14 7.05
C GLY A 417 0.78 -6.48 5.65
N ARG A 418 0.84 -5.50 4.76
CA ARG A 418 1.26 -5.66 3.37
C ARG A 418 2.69 -6.15 3.18
N THR A 419 3.50 -6.08 4.22
CA THR A 419 4.92 -6.44 4.20
C THR A 419 5.23 -7.72 4.95
N CYS A 420 4.21 -8.42 5.47
CA CYS A 420 4.40 -9.69 6.16
C CYS A 420 4.74 -10.82 5.18
N HIS A 421 5.28 -11.91 5.72
CA HIS A 421 5.65 -13.09 4.92
C HIS A 421 4.47 -13.62 4.08
N ALA A 422 3.27 -13.72 4.67
CA ALA A 422 2.08 -14.15 3.92
C ALA A 422 1.80 -13.26 2.70
N ALA A 423 1.95 -11.95 2.86
CA ALA A 423 1.74 -10.99 1.79
C ALA A 423 2.79 -11.10 0.67
N ILE A 424 4.07 -11.23 1.04
CA ILE A 424 5.17 -11.37 0.07
C ILE A 424 4.98 -12.64 -0.76
N ILE A 425 4.78 -13.78 -0.11
CA ILE A 425 4.63 -15.07 -0.81
C ILE A 425 3.33 -15.12 -1.63
N ALA A 426 2.22 -14.54 -1.14
CA ALA A 426 0.99 -14.46 -1.92
C ALA A 426 1.17 -13.70 -3.23
N ARG A 427 1.95 -12.58 -3.23
CA ARG A 427 2.30 -11.85 -4.45
C ARG A 427 3.17 -12.68 -5.39
N GLU A 428 4.21 -13.32 -4.87
CA GLU A 428 5.09 -14.19 -5.67
C GLU A 428 4.33 -15.36 -6.32
N LEU A 429 3.41 -15.96 -5.58
CA LEU A 429 2.58 -17.06 -6.07
C LEU A 429 1.39 -16.59 -6.93
N GLY A 430 1.08 -15.29 -6.91
CA GLY A 430 -0.06 -14.74 -7.63
C GLY A 430 -1.41 -15.21 -7.10
N ILE A 431 -1.53 -15.46 -5.80
CA ILE A 431 -2.77 -15.85 -5.13
C ILE A 431 -3.28 -14.72 -4.22
N PRO A 432 -4.60 -14.58 -4.03
CA PRO A 432 -5.13 -13.57 -3.12
C PRO A 432 -4.82 -13.92 -1.67
N ALA A 433 -4.51 -12.89 -0.87
CA ALA A 433 -4.44 -13.04 0.56
C ALA A 433 -5.15 -11.89 1.28
N VAL A 434 -5.81 -12.21 2.40
CA VAL A 434 -6.40 -11.24 3.31
C VAL A 434 -5.68 -11.36 4.64
N VAL A 435 -4.91 -10.33 5.00
CA VAL A 435 -4.05 -10.36 6.19
C VAL A 435 -4.55 -9.38 7.25
N GLY A 436 -4.22 -9.66 8.51
CA GLY A 436 -4.59 -8.75 9.61
C GLY A 436 -6.07 -8.80 9.98
N CYS A 437 -6.75 -9.92 9.79
CA CYS A 437 -8.17 -10.07 10.10
C CYS A 437 -8.49 -10.04 11.60
N GLY A 438 -7.51 -10.27 12.46
CA GLY A 438 -7.66 -10.26 13.90
C GLY A 438 -8.13 -11.59 14.51
N ASP A 439 -9.19 -12.16 14.01
CA ASP A 439 -9.87 -13.34 14.59
C ASP A 439 -10.40 -14.33 13.54
N ALA A 440 -9.80 -14.35 12.35
CA ALA A 440 -10.25 -15.22 11.25
C ALA A 440 -10.20 -16.71 11.60
N THR A 441 -9.20 -17.14 12.39
CA THR A 441 -9.10 -18.54 12.86
C THR A 441 -10.26 -18.97 13.74
N ASP A 442 -10.92 -18.02 14.40
CA ASP A 442 -12.07 -18.29 15.28
C ASP A 442 -13.40 -18.21 14.51
N ARG A 443 -13.48 -17.32 13.53
CA ARG A 443 -14.69 -17.07 12.72
C ARG A 443 -14.86 -18.06 11.58
N LEU A 444 -13.76 -18.40 10.90
CA LEU A 444 -13.80 -19.30 9.76
C LEU A 444 -13.76 -20.75 10.26
N LYS A 445 -14.78 -21.50 9.92
CA LYS A 445 -14.93 -22.89 10.38
C LYS A 445 -14.28 -23.85 9.39
N GLU A 446 -13.52 -24.78 9.93
CA GLU A 446 -12.93 -25.89 9.19
C GLU A 446 -13.95 -26.58 8.27
N GLY A 447 -13.57 -26.78 7.01
CA GLY A 447 -14.41 -27.47 6.02
C GLY A 447 -15.51 -26.64 5.37
N HIS A 448 -15.76 -25.40 5.81
CA HIS A 448 -16.68 -24.49 5.12
C HIS A 448 -16.09 -24.04 3.77
N GLN A 449 -16.96 -23.77 2.82
CA GLN A 449 -16.57 -23.22 1.53
C GLN A 449 -16.73 -21.71 1.55
N VAL A 450 -15.67 -21.00 1.19
CA VAL A 450 -15.62 -19.55 1.23
C VAL A 450 -15.06 -18.97 -0.07
N THR A 451 -15.36 -17.70 -0.30
CA THR A 451 -14.72 -16.88 -1.34
C THR A 451 -13.92 -15.78 -0.69
N VAL A 452 -12.65 -15.67 -1.07
CA VAL A 452 -11.71 -14.65 -0.60
C VAL A 452 -11.51 -13.65 -1.73
N SER A 453 -11.97 -12.42 -1.53
CA SER A 453 -11.91 -11.36 -2.53
C SER A 453 -10.92 -10.28 -2.12
N CYS A 454 -9.94 -10.03 -2.98
CA CYS A 454 -9.05 -8.89 -2.94
C CYS A 454 -9.34 -7.88 -4.06
N ALA A 455 -10.44 -8.06 -4.80
CA ALA A 455 -10.80 -7.26 -5.96
C ALA A 455 -11.55 -5.96 -5.64
N GLU A 456 -11.86 -5.69 -4.38
CA GLU A 456 -12.76 -4.61 -3.96
C GLU A 456 -12.04 -3.40 -3.35
N GLY A 457 -10.73 -3.36 -3.43
CA GLY A 457 -9.88 -2.28 -2.93
C GLY A 457 -8.89 -2.77 -1.87
N ASP A 458 -8.47 -1.89 -0.98
CA ASP A 458 -7.49 -2.18 0.06
C ASP A 458 -7.99 -3.13 1.15
N THR A 459 -9.30 -3.24 1.30
CA THR A 459 -9.92 -4.21 2.20
C THR A 459 -10.23 -5.48 1.44
N GLY A 460 -9.69 -6.58 1.92
CA GLY A 460 -10.03 -7.92 1.46
C GLY A 460 -11.17 -8.49 2.30
N TYR A 461 -12.04 -9.23 1.65
CA TYR A 461 -13.22 -9.81 2.26
C TYR A 461 -13.23 -11.33 2.12
N VAL A 462 -13.71 -11.99 3.15
CA VAL A 462 -14.00 -13.43 3.12
C VAL A 462 -15.51 -13.62 3.24
N TYR A 463 -16.10 -14.22 2.21
CA TYR A 463 -17.54 -14.48 2.12
C TYR A 463 -17.87 -15.92 2.50
N ASP A 464 -18.90 -16.13 3.31
CA ASP A 464 -19.34 -17.44 3.85
C ASP A 464 -20.08 -18.30 2.81
N GLN A 465 -19.64 -18.24 1.55
CA GLN A 465 -20.16 -19.09 0.48
C GLN A 465 -19.25 -19.02 -0.76
N LEU A 466 -19.44 -19.97 -1.66
CA LEU A 466 -18.85 -19.85 -2.99
C LEU A 466 -19.64 -18.83 -3.79
N LEU A 467 -18.96 -17.79 -4.23
CA LEU A 467 -19.49 -16.77 -5.15
C LEU A 467 -18.82 -16.94 -6.50
N ASP A 468 -19.61 -16.80 -7.56
CA ASP A 468 -19.07 -16.75 -8.91
C ASP A 468 -18.33 -15.43 -9.13
N PHE A 469 -17.30 -15.47 -9.95
CA PHE A 469 -16.55 -14.28 -10.34
C PHE A 469 -16.04 -14.42 -11.77
N ASP A 470 -15.98 -13.28 -12.46
CA ASP A 470 -15.44 -13.20 -13.80
C ASP A 470 -13.96 -12.77 -13.77
N VAL A 471 -13.20 -13.33 -14.71
CA VAL A 471 -11.80 -12.93 -14.93
C VAL A 471 -11.67 -12.43 -16.35
N THR A 472 -11.39 -11.13 -16.50
CA THR A 472 -11.11 -10.53 -17.80
C THR A 472 -9.63 -10.20 -17.90
N SER A 473 -8.99 -10.59 -18.99
CA SER A 473 -7.59 -10.27 -19.27
C SER A 473 -7.48 -9.32 -20.46
N SER A 474 -6.69 -8.25 -20.31
CA SER A 474 -6.47 -7.24 -21.35
C SER A 474 -4.98 -7.07 -21.62
N GLN A 475 -4.60 -7.08 -22.89
CA GLN A 475 -3.26 -6.70 -23.35
C GLN A 475 -3.23 -5.21 -23.69
N VAL A 476 -2.21 -4.47 -23.21
CA VAL A 476 -2.21 -3.00 -23.19
C VAL A 476 -1.08 -2.40 -24.06
N ASP A 477 -0.49 -3.16 -24.96
CA ASP A 477 0.81 -2.80 -25.58
C ASP A 477 0.83 -1.62 -26.58
N SER A 478 -0.28 -1.19 -27.14
CA SER A 478 -0.39 0.09 -27.87
C SER A 478 -1.84 0.37 -28.27
N LEU A 479 -2.44 1.37 -27.67
CA LEU A 479 -3.76 1.80 -28.06
C LEU A 479 -3.69 2.88 -29.15
N PRO A 480 -4.56 2.83 -30.18
CA PRO A 480 -4.61 3.84 -31.22
C PRO A 480 -5.01 5.21 -30.68
N GLU A 481 -4.55 6.28 -31.32
CA GLU A 481 -5.00 7.64 -30.99
C GLU A 481 -6.48 7.84 -31.33
N LEU A 482 -7.20 8.53 -30.46
CA LEU A 482 -8.60 8.89 -30.64
C LEU A 482 -8.76 10.42 -30.73
N PRO A 483 -9.81 10.92 -31.41
CA PRO A 483 -10.10 12.36 -31.47
C PRO A 483 -10.63 12.92 -30.15
N LEU A 484 -10.81 12.10 -29.12
CA LEU A 484 -11.27 12.45 -27.78
C LEU A 484 -10.36 11.78 -26.73
N LYS A 485 -10.51 12.20 -25.47
CA LYS A 485 -9.75 11.61 -24.36
C LYS A 485 -10.58 10.57 -23.62
N ILE A 486 -9.98 9.42 -23.38
CA ILE A 486 -10.56 8.41 -22.49
C ILE A 486 -10.07 8.66 -21.08
N MET A 487 -10.99 9.01 -20.20
CA MET A 487 -10.76 9.26 -18.78
C MET A 487 -11.47 8.18 -17.95
N MET A 488 -11.24 8.18 -16.65
CA MET A 488 -11.85 7.20 -15.76
C MET A 488 -12.80 7.84 -14.74
N ASN A 489 -13.81 7.07 -14.34
CA ASN A 489 -14.59 7.30 -13.15
C ASN A 489 -13.91 6.56 -11.99
N VAL A 490 -13.40 7.27 -11.01
CA VAL A 490 -12.73 6.69 -9.85
C VAL A 490 -13.46 7.12 -8.58
N GLY A 491 -14.16 6.17 -7.98
CA GLY A 491 -14.89 6.44 -6.72
C GLY A 491 -14.04 6.18 -5.49
N ASN A 492 -13.25 5.11 -5.52
CA ASN A 492 -12.47 4.67 -4.38
C ASN A 492 -10.98 5.05 -4.52
N PRO A 493 -10.44 5.95 -3.68
CA PRO A 493 -9.03 6.31 -3.70
C PRO A 493 -8.08 5.13 -3.45
N ASP A 494 -8.53 4.09 -2.76
CA ASP A 494 -7.74 2.90 -2.47
C ASP A 494 -7.22 2.20 -3.73
N ARG A 495 -7.96 2.34 -4.84
CA ARG A 495 -7.61 1.76 -6.13
C ARG A 495 -6.92 2.73 -7.10
N ALA A 496 -6.64 3.96 -6.63
CA ALA A 496 -6.12 5.02 -7.51
C ALA A 496 -4.80 4.63 -8.19
N PHE A 497 -3.89 4.01 -7.47
CA PHE A 497 -2.59 3.61 -8.02
C PHE A 497 -2.72 2.50 -9.05
N ASP A 498 -3.58 1.51 -8.81
CA ASP A 498 -3.90 0.48 -9.79
C ASP A 498 -4.46 1.07 -11.08
N PHE A 499 -5.48 1.92 -10.94
CA PHE A 499 -6.16 2.50 -12.09
C PHE A 499 -5.25 3.47 -12.85
N ALA A 500 -4.33 4.12 -12.18
CA ALA A 500 -3.35 4.98 -12.84
C ALA A 500 -2.41 4.20 -13.79
N CYS A 501 -2.19 2.92 -13.52
CA CYS A 501 -1.42 2.03 -14.39
C CYS A 501 -2.18 1.60 -15.66
N LEU A 502 -3.51 1.77 -15.70
CA LEU A 502 -4.30 1.55 -16.91
C LEU A 502 -4.06 2.67 -17.93
N PRO A 503 -4.26 2.40 -19.24
CA PRO A 503 -4.29 3.46 -20.24
C PRO A 503 -5.39 4.47 -19.91
N ASN A 504 -5.02 5.73 -19.79
CA ASN A 504 -5.98 6.78 -19.46
C ASN A 504 -5.43 8.17 -19.76
N GLU A 505 -6.32 9.14 -19.84
CA GLU A 505 -6.02 10.55 -19.95
C GLU A 505 -6.43 11.35 -18.70
N GLY A 506 -6.58 10.66 -17.56
CA GLY A 506 -6.95 11.24 -16.27
C GLY A 506 -8.26 10.74 -15.71
N VAL A 507 -8.79 11.46 -14.72
CA VAL A 507 -10.03 11.15 -14.03
C VAL A 507 -11.07 12.22 -14.36
N GLY A 508 -12.15 11.82 -15.01
CA GLY A 508 -13.24 12.72 -15.37
C GLY A 508 -14.29 12.86 -14.27
N LEU A 509 -14.35 11.89 -13.36
CA LEU A 509 -15.23 11.94 -12.19
C LEU A 509 -14.57 11.22 -11.01
N ALA A 510 -14.22 11.98 -9.98
CA ALA A 510 -13.97 11.50 -8.64
C ALA A 510 -15.07 12.01 -7.70
N ARG A 511 -15.68 11.11 -6.92
CA ARG A 511 -16.82 11.46 -6.06
C ARG A 511 -16.38 11.58 -4.61
N LEU A 512 -16.56 12.76 -4.00
CA LEU A 512 -16.23 12.97 -2.58
C LEU A 512 -17.06 12.09 -1.64
N GLU A 513 -18.27 11.72 -2.02
CA GLU A 513 -19.15 10.86 -1.22
C GLU A 513 -18.47 9.54 -0.83
N PHE A 514 -17.71 8.94 -1.74
CA PHE A 514 -16.98 7.72 -1.43
C PHE A 514 -15.89 7.94 -0.37
N ILE A 515 -15.18 9.06 -0.47
CA ILE A 515 -14.15 9.42 0.52
C ILE A 515 -14.82 9.70 1.87
N ILE A 516 -15.89 10.48 1.89
CA ILE A 516 -16.62 10.83 3.10
C ILE A 516 -17.17 9.58 3.78
N ASN A 517 -17.82 8.70 3.03
CA ASN A 517 -18.39 7.48 3.59
C ASN A 517 -17.34 6.52 4.15
N ARG A 518 -16.22 6.32 3.43
CA ARG A 518 -15.21 5.31 3.80
C ARG A 518 -14.19 5.81 4.82
N MET A 519 -13.71 7.03 4.65
CA MET A 519 -12.59 7.55 5.45
C MET A 519 -13.04 8.41 6.62
N ILE A 520 -14.26 8.91 6.62
CA ILE A 520 -14.78 9.81 7.64
C ILE A 520 -16.00 9.20 8.35
N GLY A 521 -17.09 8.94 7.64
CA GLY A 521 -18.29 8.28 8.15
C GLY A 521 -19.15 9.13 9.10
N VAL A 522 -18.77 10.38 9.33
CA VAL A 522 -19.43 11.30 10.27
C VAL A 522 -19.96 12.51 9.52
N HIS A 523 -21.17 12.96 9.88
CA HIS A 523 -21.75 14.18 9.33
C HIS A 523 -20.88 15.39 9.69
N PRO A 524 -20.52 16.26 8.75
CA PRO A 524 -19.61 17.39 9.02
C PRO A 524 -20.13 18.34 10.10
N LYS A 525 -21.45 18.55 10.18
CA LYS A 525 -22.03 19.39 11.24
C LYS A 525 -21.87 18.78 12.63
N ALA A 526 -21.92 17.45 12.75
CA ALA A 526 -21.68 16.76 14.01
C ALA A 526 -20.24 16.94 14.52
N LEU A 527 -19.29 17.09 13.59
CA LEU A 527 -17.89 17.39 13.94
C LEU A 527 -17.69 18.87 14.30
N LEU A 528 -18.34 19.79 13.56
CA LEU A 528 -18.32 21.22 13.87
C LEU A 528 -18.92 21.53 15.25
N GLU A 529 -19.96 20.80 15.61
CA GLU A 529 -20.68 20.96 16.88
C GLU A 529 -20.37 19.81 17.85
N PHE A 530 -19.15 19.28 17.81
CA PHE A 530 -18.76 18.09 18.59
C PHE A 530 -19.08 18.19 20.09
N ASP A 531 -18.79 19.33 20.69
CA ASP A 531 -19.02 19.57 22.12
C ASP A 531 -20.51 19.62 22.51
N GLN A 532 -21.39 19.79 21.53
CA GLN A 532 -22.84 19.81 21.72
C GLN A 532 -23.50 18.45 21.50
N GLN A 533 -22.71 17.42 21.13
CA GLN A 533 -23.21 16.06 20.93
C GLN A 533 -23.41 15.35 22.26
N THR A 534 -24.24 14.28 22.24
CA THR A 534 -24.40 13.43 23.41
C THR A 534 -23.09 12.71 23.74
N PRO A 535 -22.84 12.34 25.03
CA PRO A 535 -21.64 11.65 25.41
C PRO A 535 -21.39 10.35 24.61
N GLU A 536 -22.45 9.61 24.27
CA GLU A 536 -22.40 8.38 23.49
C GLU A 536 -21.92 8.66 22.06
N LEU A 537 -22.47 9.70 21.43
CA LEU A 537 -22.10 10.13 20.09
C LEU A 537 -20.68 10.67 20.05
N GLN A 538 -20.27 11.46 21.06
CA GLN A 538 -18.90 11.90 21.20
C GLN A 538 -17.93 10.72 21.30
N GLN A 539 -18.28 9.70 22.07
CA GLN A 539 -17.46 8.49 22.21
C GLN A 539 -17.35 7.73 20.88
N GLN A 540 -18.45 7.59 20.16
CA GLN A 540 -18.46 6.97 18.83
C GLN A 540 -17.56 7.72 17.84
N ILE A 541 -17.70 9.04 17.78
CA ILE A 541 -16.87 9.90 16.92
C ILE A 541 -15.38 9.77 17.29
N ARG A 542 -15.04 9.81 18.61
CA ARG A 542 -13.65 9.63 19.05
C ARG A 542 -13.02 8.31 18.58
N LYS A 543 -13.81 7.23 18.55
CA LYS A 543 -13.33 5.95 18.00
C LYS A 543 -13.06 5.99 16.51
N MET A 544 -13.83 6.77 15.76
CA MET A 544 -13.66 6.93 14.33
C MET A 544 -12.51 7.86 13.96
N MET A 545 -12.22 8.86 14.80
CA MET A 545 -11.17 9.85 14.57
C MET A 545 -9.82 9.49 15.20
N LYS A 546 -9.55 8.21 15.43
CA LYS A 546 -8.26 7.77 15.97
C LYS A 546 -7.09 8.37 15.21
N GLY A 547 -6.08 8.86 15.95
CA GLY A 547 -4.94 9.56 15.38
C GLY A 547 -5.15 11.06 15.15
N PHE A 548 -6.33 11.59 15.47
CA PHE A 548 -6.64 13.01 15.38
C PHE A 548 -7.20 13.52 16.71
N ASP A 549 -6.68 14.65 17.17
CA ASP A 549 -7.15 15.29 18.42
C ASP A 549 -8.31 16.26 18.16
N ASN A 550 -8.45 16.77 16.94
CA ASN A 550 -9.45 17.76 16.56
C ASN A 550 -10.46 17.16 15.56
N PRO A 551 -11.77 17.18 15.88
CA PRO A 551 -12.81 16.61 14.99
C PRO A 551 -12.90 17.28 13.62
N VAL A 552 -12.72 18.59 13.56
CA VAL A 552 -12.75 19.35 12.30
C VAL A 552 -11.52 19.02 11.45
N GLU A 553 -10.35 18.97 12.10
CA GLU A 553 -9.10 18.59 11.41
C GLU A 553 -9.18 17.15 10.88
N PHE A 554 -9.80 16.24 11.62
CA PHE A 554 -10.05 14.88 11.15
C PHE A 554 -10.80 14.86 9.81
N TYR A 555 -11.89 15.63 9.68
CA TYR A 555 -12.65 15.71 8.44
C TYR A 555 -11.81 16.27 7.29
N ILE A 556 -11.16 17.41 7.52
CA ILE A 556 -10.37 18.09 6.49
C ILE A 556 -9.18 17.23 6.06
N ALA A 557 -8.45 16.65 7.01
CA ALA A 557 -7.28 15.84 6.72
C ALA A 557 -7.63 14.57 5.94
N ARG A 558 -8.69 13.86 6.33
CA ARG A 558 -9.13 12.66 5.62
C ARG A 558 -9.62 12.97 4.21
N LEU A 559 -10.35 14.05 4.05
CA LEU A 559 -10.80 14.48 2.73
C LEU A 559 -9.61 14.91 1.85
N THR A 560 -8.67 15.64 2.43
CA THR A 560 -7.41 16.02 1.77
C THR A 560 -6.64 14.79 1.29
N GLU A 561 -6.49 13.79 2.15
CA GLU A 561 -5.79 12.53 1.80
C GLU A 561 -6.47 11.80 0.64
N GLY A 562 -7.79 11.67 0.67
CA GLY A 562 -8.52 11.02 -0.42
C GLY A 562 -8.36 11.73 -1.76
N ILE A 563 -8.49 13.05 -1.77
CA ILE A 563 -8.32 13.87 -2.98
C ILE A 563 -6.84 13.85 -3.43
N ALA A 564 -5.91 13.99 -2.50
CA ALA A 564 -4.48 13.99 -2.79
C ALA A 564 -3.99 12.65 -3.37
N THR A 565 -4.54 11.54 -2.89
CA THR A 565 -4.24 10.20 -3.44
C THR A 565 -4.61 10.14 -4.92
N LEU A 566 -5.80 10.61 -5.28
CA LEU A 566 -6.24 10.68 -6.68
C LEU A 566 -5.37 11.65 -7.49
N GLY A 567 -5.14 12.85 -6.98
CA GLY A 567 -4.30 13.84 -7.64
C GLY A 567 -2.89 13.36 -7.91
N ALA A 568 -2.27 12.71 -6.93
CA ALA A 568 -0.92 12.15 -7.03
C ALA A 568 -0.84 10.96 -7.99
N ALA A 569 -1.82 10.04 -7.92
CA ALA A 569 -1.84 8.84 -8.76
C ALA A 569 -1.89 9.17 -10.26
N PHE A 570 -2.62 10.21 -10.62
CA PHE A 570 -2.83 10.58 -12.02
C PHE A 570 -1.99 11.78 -12.48
N ALA A 571 -1.22 12.42 -11.60
CA ALA A 571 -0.38 13.55 -11.97
C ALA A 571 0.59 13.21 -13.13
N PRO A 572 0.77 14.11 -14.11
CA PRO A 572 0.19 15.45 -14.25
C PRO A 572 -1.18 15.47 -14.95
N LYS A 573 -1.79 14.31 -15.21
CA LYS A 573 -3.08 14.21 -15.88
C LYS A 573 -4.19 14.81 -15.03
N ARG A 574 -5.21 15.31 -15.69
CA ARG A 574 -6.38 15.98 -15.09
C ARG A 574 -7.16 15.06 -14.16
N VAL A 575 -7.52 15.57 -13.00
CA VAL A 575 -8.43 14.90 -12.05
C VAL A 575 -9.56 15.85 -11.70
N ILE A 576 -10.79 15.53 -12.12
CA ILE A 576 -11.98 16.33 -11.83
C ILE A 576 -12.68 15.74 -10.61
N VAL A 577 -12.67 16.48 -9.51
CA VAL A 577 -13.28 16.07 -8.25
C VAL A 577 -14.65 16.72 -8.14
N ARG A 578 -15.70 15.91 -8.14
CA ARG A 578 -17.06 16.40 -7.88
C ARG A 578 -17.23 16.64 -6.38
N LEU A 579 -17.57 17.86 -6.02
CA LEU A 579 -17.93 18.23 -4.65
C LEU A 579 -19.12 17.40 -4.18
N SER A 580 -19.31 17.26 -2.88
CA SER A 580 -20.29 16.32 -2.30
C SER A 580 -21.71 16.54 -2.82
N ASP A 581 -22.34 15.47 -3.22
CA ASP A 581 -23.70 15.44 -3.76
C ASP A 581 -24.59 14.45 -3.01
N PHE A 582 -24.44 14.39 -1.71
CA PHE A 582 -25.34 13.62 -0.87
C PHE A 582 -26.74 14.24 -0.86
N LYS A 583 -27.74 13.38 -0.95
CA LYS A 583 -29.12 13.71 -0.64
C LYS A 583 -29.32 13.77 0.88
N THR A 584 -30.43 14.34 1.32
CA THR A 584 -30.72 14.46 2.76
C THR A 584 -30.75 13.13 3.49
N ASN A 585 -31.34 12.11 2.89
CA ASN A 585 -31.35 10.74 3.45
C ASN A 585 -29.95 10.11 3.52
N GLU A 586 -29.08 10.41 2.58
CA GLU A 586 -27.70 9.89 2.58
C GLU A 586 -26.85 10.60 3.65
N TYR A 587 -26.96 11.92 3.79
CA TYR A 587 -26.32 12.65 4.87
C TYR A 587 -26.85 12.26 6.25
N ALA A 588 -28.17 11.98 6.35
CA ALA A 588 -28.76 11.51 7.60
C ALA A 588 -28.19 10.17 8.07
N ASN A 589 -27.75 9.31 7.16
CA ASN A 589 -27.13 8.02 7.48
C ASN A 589 -25.70 8.13 8.00
N LEU A 590 -25.02 9.26 7.80
CA LEU A 590 -23.73 9.50 8.44
C LEU A 590 -23.91 9.64 9.96
N VAL A 591 -22.88 9.23 10.71
CA VAL A 591 -22.91 9.31 12.17
C VAL A 591 -23.22 10.75 12.62
N GLY A 592 -24.27 10.91 13.41
CA GLY A 592 -24.77 12.20 13.88
C GLY A 592 -25.61 12.99 12.86
N GLY A 593 -25.88 12.43 11.66
CA GLY A 593 -26.55 13.13 10.58
C GLY A 593 -28.05 13.34 10.76
N GLU A 594 -28.75 12.41 11.41
CA GLU A 594 -30.22 12.49 11.62
C GLU A 594 -30.68 13.80 12.26
N ARG A 595 -29.86 14.36 13.13
CA ARG A 595 -30.16 15.62 13.84
C ARG A 595 -30.22 16.85 12.91
N TYR A 596 -29.49 16.81 11.80
CA TYR A 596 -29.21 17.98 10.96
C TYR A 596 -29.94 17.96 9.62
N GLU A 597 -30.42 16.82 9.20
CA GLU A 597 -31.04 16.67 7.89
C GLU A 597 -32.57 16.69 7.97
N PRO A 598 -33.23 17.48 7.12
CA PRO A 598 -34.67 17.46 7.03
C PRO A 598 -35.18 16.18 6.36
N GLU A 599 -36.37 15.74 6.73
CA GLU A 599 -37.11 14.73 5.98
C GLU A 599 -37.69 15.35 4.72
N GLU A 600 -37.43 14.72 3.58
CA GLU A 600 -37.97 15.14 2.27
C GLU A 600 -38.74 14.00 1.62
N GLU A 601 -39.87 14.28 1.01
CA GLU A 601 -40.64 13.27 0.27
C GLU A 601 -39.87 12.74 -0.94
N ASN A 602 -39.10 13.60 -1.59
CA ASN A 602 -38.26 13.23 -2.73
C ASN A 602 -36.85 13.83 -2.60
N PRO A 603 -35.94 13.17 -1.88
CA PRO A 603 -34.59 13.66 -1.69
C PRO A 603 -33.81 13.83 -3.00
N MET A 604 -34.17 13.10 -4.06
CA MET A 604 -33.52 13.23 -5.37
C MET A 604 -33.71 14.62 -5.97
N LEU A 605 -34.84 15.26 -5.74
CA LEU A 605 -35.19 16.61 -6.21
C LEU A 605 -35.02 17.69 -5.14
N GLY A 606 -34.55 17.30 -3.96
CA GLY A 606 -34.53 18.11 -2.76
C GLY A 606 -33.24 18.90 -2.52
N PHE A 607 -32.84 18.95 -1.28
CA PHE A 607 -31.71 19.73 -0.77
C PHE A 607 -30.36 19.00 -1.02
N ARG A 608 -29.81 19.20 -2.20
CA ARG A 608 -28.54 18.58 -2.65
C ARG A 608 -27.73 19.51 -3.56
N GLY A 609 -26.45 19.19 -3.74
CA GLY A 609 -25.54 19.86 -4.66
C GLY A 609 -25.38 21.36 -4.38
N ALA A 610 -25.33 22.17 -5.43
CA ALA A 610 -25.08 23.61 -5.36
C ALA A 610 -26.02 24.36 -4.42
N GLY A 611 -27.29 23.98 -4.35
CA GLY A 611 -28.24 24.58 -3.44
C GLY A 611 -27.91 24.42 -1.97
N ARG A 612 -27.26 23.33 -1.62
CA ARG A 612 -26.79 23.05 -0.27
C ARG A 612 -25.59 23.93 0.11
N TYR A 613 -24.66 24.14 -0.80
CA TYR A 613 -23.41 24.87 -0.52
C TYR A 613 -23.64 26.34 -0.19
N VAL A 614 -24.65 26.95 -0.79
CA VAL A 614 -24.97 28.36 -0.57
C VAL A 614 -25.97 28.58 0.57
N ALA A 615 -26.52 27.50 1.13
CA ALA A 615 -27.47 27.59 2.24
C ALA A 615 -26.77 27.88 3.56
N ASP A 616 -27.32 28.78 4.37
CA ASP A 616 -26.74 29.15 5.67
C ASP A 616 -26.59 27.93 6.62
N SER A 617 -27.50 26.96 6.50
CA SER A 617 -27.47 25.74 7.31
C SER A 617 -26.31 24.80 7.00
N PHE A 618 -25.69 24.93 5.83
CA PHE A 618 -24.61 24.01 5.37
C PHE A 618 -23.32 24.73 4.98
N ARG A 619 -23.29 26.02 4.88
CA ARG A 619 -22.13 26.81 4.45
C ARG A 619 -20.87 26.49 5.26
N ASP A 620 -20.98 26.32 6.57
CA ASP A 620 -19.87 25.97 7.44
C ASP A 620 -19.30 24.56 7.13
N CYS A 621 -20.18 23.63 6.79
CA CYS A 621 -19.79 22.28 6.37
C CYS A 621 -19.08 22.30 5.01
N PHE A 622 -19.61 23.09 4.08
CA PHE A 622 -19.02 23.27 2.76
C PHE A 622 -17.62 23.90 2.83
N ALA A 623 -17.39 24.78 3.79
CA ALA A 623 -16.07 25.34 4.04
C ALA A 623 -15.00 24.28 4.31
N LEU A 624 -15.35 23.14 4.93
CA LEU A 624 -14.42 22.04 5.18
C LEU A 624 -13.99 21.34 3.89
N GLU A 625 -14.91 21.16 2.95
CA GLU A 625 -14.56 20.60 1.63
C GLU A 625 -13.65 21.57 0.86
N CYS A 626 -13.96 22.85 0.88
CA CYS A 626 -13.13 23.86 0.23
C CYS A 626 -11.72 23.91 0.81
N GLU A 627 -11.60 23.80 2.14
CA GLU A 627 -10.30 23.76 2.80
C GLU A 627 -9.48 22.55 2.36
N ALA A 628 -10.09 21.38 2.27
CA ALA A 628 -9.40 20.18 1.78
C ALA A 628 -8.88 20.37 0.34
N VAL A 629 -9.68 20.90 -0.55
CA VAL A 629 -9.27 21.18 -1.93
C VAL A 629 -8.13 22.20 -1.99
N LYS A 630 -8.19 23.26 -1.16
CA LYS A 630 -7.10 24.23 -1.07
C LYS A 630 -5.78 23.61 -0.61
N ARG A 631 -5.82 22.77 0.42
CA ARG A 631 -4.62 22.06 0.88
C ARG A 631 -3.99 21.22 -0.24
N VAL A 632 -4.80 20.45 -0.94
CA VAL A 632 -4.32 19.62 -2.05
C VAL A 632 -3.68 20.47 -3.14
N ARG A 633 -4.36 21.52 -3.59
CA ARG A 633 -3.89 22.34 -4.71
C ARG A 633 -2.76 23.28 -4.33
N ASN A 634 -2.91 24.03 -3.23
CA ASN A 634 -2.03 25.13 -2.90
C ASN A 634 -0.87 24.72 -2.00
N GLU A 635 -1.11 23.87 -1.00
CA GLU A 635 -0.06 23.42 -0.08
C GLU A 635 0.72 22.25 -0.67
N MET A 636 0.03 21.19 -1.11
CA MET A 636 0.67 20.01 -1.69
C MET A 636 1.11 20.23 -3.15
N GLY A 637 0.55 21.22 -3.84
CA GLY A 637 0.93 21.57 -5.21
C GLY A 637 0.34 20.63 -6.27
N LEU A 638 -0.69 19.86 -5.95
CA LEU A 638 -1.39 18.99 -6.91
C LEU A 638 -2.42 19.79 -7.72
N THR A 639 -1.93 20.68 -8.57
CA THR A 639 -2.75 21.61 -9.36
C THR A 639 -3.48 20.96 -10.53
N ASN A 640 -3.22 19.70 -10.82
CA ASN A 640 -3.98 18.87 -11.76
C ASN A 640 -5.38 18.50 -11.25
N VAL A 641 -5.67 18.74 -9.96
CA VAL A 641 -6.99 18.58 -9.36
C VAL A 641 -7.86 19.79 -9.72
N GLU A 642 -8.96 19.53 -10.39
CA GLU A 642 -10.03 20.49 -10.70
C GLU A 642 -11.28 20.13 -9.92
N ILE A 643 -12.22 21.06 -9.78
CA ILE A 643 -13.47 20.81 -9.06
C ILE A 643 -14.67 20.84 -9.99
N MET A 644 -15.67 20.05 -9.66
CA MET A 644 -16.95 20.00 -10.36
C MET A 644 -18.10 20.24 -9.40
N VAL A 645 -18.97 21.14 -9.78
CA VAL A 645 -20.17 21.52 -9.00
C VAL A 645 -21.36 20.70 -9.50
N PRO A 646 -21.96 19.86 -8.62
CA PRO A 646 -23.13 19.06 -8.98
C PRO A 646 -24.43 19.84 -8.81
N PHE A 647 -25.45 19.45 -9.56
CA PHE A 647 -26.84 19.77 -9.38
C PHE A 647 -27.17 21.28 -9.29
N VAL A 648 -26.71 22.02 -10.29
CA VAL A 648 -26.92 23.46 -10.42
C VAL A 648 -28.23 23.69 -11.17
N ARG A 649 -29.29 24.23 -10.52
CA ARG A 649 -30.62 24.31 -11.07
C ARG A 649 -30.82 25.53 -11.94
N THR A 650 -30.34 26.70 -11.51
CA THR A 650 -30.54 27.97 -12.19
C THR A 650 -29.23 28.72 -12.42
N VAL A 651 -29.27 29.70 -13.33
CA VAL A 651 -28.10 30.55 -13.62
C VAL A 651 -27.71 31.38 -12.39
N GLU A 652 -28.71 31.86 -11.63
CA GLU A 652 -28.48 32.61 -10.39
C GLU A 652 -27.80 31.72 -9.35
N GLN A 653 -28.19 30.46 -9.25
CA GLN A 653 -27.53 29.49 -8.38
C GLN A 653 -26.08 29.18 -8.84
N ALA A 654 -25.86 29.14 -10.16
CA ALA A 654 -24.49 29.01 -10.73
C ALA A 654 -23.60 30.17 -10.30
N GLN A 655 -24.10 31.40 -10.42
CA GLN A 655 -23.37 32.58 -9.96
C GLN A 655 -23.10 32.50 -8.44
N ALA A 656 -24.11 32.19 -7.65
CA ALA A 656 -24.02 32.18 -6.19
C ALA A 656 -22.98 31.12 -5.70
N VAL A 657 -22.93 29.93 -6.29
CA VAL A 657 -21.98 28.88 -5.88
C VAL A 657 -20.55 29.22 -6.28
N VAL A 658 -20.33 29.82 -7.45
CA VAL A 658 -18.99 30.27 -7.86
C VAL A 658 -18.48 31.42 -6.97
N GLU A 659 -19.38 32.35 -6.58
CA GLU A 659 -19.05 33.38 -5.61
C GLU A 659 -18.76 32.81 -4.22
N GLU A 660 -19.48 31.77 -3.77
CA GLU A 660 -19.20 31.10 -2.50
C GLU A 660 -17.86 30.39 -2.53
N LEU A 661 -17.53 29.67 -3.60
CA LEU A 661 -16.22 29.06 -3.79
C LEU A 661 -15.10 30.10 -3.72
N ALA A 662 -15.27 31.25 -4.37
CA ALA A 662 -14.30 32.34 -4.30
C ALA A 662 -14.15 32.89 -2.88
N ARG A 663 -15.25 33.05 -2.12
CA ARG A 663 -15.19 33.45 -0.70
C ARG A 663 -14.44 32.44 0.15
N GLN A 664 -14.55 31.15 -0.16
CA GLN A 664 -13.81 30.09 0.50
C GLN A 664 -12.35 29.94 0.02
N GLY A 665 -11.88 30.80 -0.89
CA GLY A 665 -10.51 30.80 -1.40
C GLY A 665 -10.28 29.89 -2.64
N LEU A 666 -11.35 29.43 -3.28
CA LEU A 666 -11.32 28.67 -4.53
C LEU A 666 -11.86 29.54 -5.70
N LYS A 667 -11.04 30.48 -6.11
CA LYS A 667 -11.38 31.40 -7.19
C LYS A 667 -11.03 30.80 -8.56
N ARG A 668 -12.01 30.82 -9.45
CA ARG A 668 -11.83 30.35 -10.83
C ARG A 668 -10.65 31.07 -11.51
N GLY A 669 -9.75 30.30 -12.11
CA GLY A 669 -8.55 30.78 -12.79
C GLY A 669 -7.34 31.03 -11.88
N GLU A 670 -7.51 31.16 -10.58
CA GLU A 670 -6.41 31.33 -9.64
C GLU A 670 -5.61 30.05 -9.51
N ASN A 671 -4.28 30.10 -9.61
CA ASN A 671 -3.39 28.93 -9.68
C ASN A 671 -3.84 27.88 -10.72
N GLY A 672 -4.46 28.33 -11.83
CA GLY A 672 -4.96 27.45 -12.87
C GLY A 672 -6.21 26.66 -12.51
N LEU A 673 -6.90 27.00 -11.40
CA LEU A 673 -8.12 26.31 -10.99
C LEU A 673 -9.20 26.45 -12.04
N LYS A 674 -9.68 25.31 -12.52
CA LYS A 674 -10.87 25.21 -13.34
C LYS A 674 -12.03 24.70 -12.52
N ILE A 675 -13.19 25.33 -12.73
CA ILE A 675 -14.44 24.94 -12.09
C ILE A 675 -15.38 24.45 -13.21
N ILE A 676 -15.66 23.16 -13.15
CA ILE A 676 -16.54 22.47 -14.09
C ILE A 676 -17.94 22.37 -13.47
N MET A 677 -18.96 22.45 -14.29
CA MET A 677 -20.34 22.19 -13.86
C MET A 677 -20.77 20.81 -14.35
N MET A 678 -21.40 20.05 -13.47
CA MET A 678 -22.12 18.85 -13.90
C MET A 678 -23.38 19.26 -14.64
N CYS A 679 -23.43 18.97 -15.93
CA CYS A 679 -24.61 19.21 -16.77
C CYS A 679 -25.55 18.01 -16.70
N GLU A 680 -26.54 18.06 -15.81
CA GLU A 680 -27.33 16.89 -15.43
C GLU A 680 -28.83 17.21 -15.25
N ILE A 681 -29.19 18.46 -15.39
CA ILE A 681 -30.59 18.93 -15.31
C ILE A 681 -30.96 19.49 -16.67
N PRO A 682 -32.14 19.22 -17.21
CA PRO A 682 -32.57 19.76 -18.52
C PRO A 682 -32.39 21.28 -18.68
N SER A 683 -32.58 22.07 -17.59
CA SER A 683 -32.32 23.52 -17.63
C SER A 683 -30.89 23.87 -17.98
N ASN A 684 -29.93 23.00 -17.63
CA ASN A 684 -28.49 23.20 -17.93
C ASN A 684 -28.23 23.17 -19.44
N ALA A 685 -28.88 22.27 -20.15
CA ALA A 685 -28.75 22.16 -21.61
C ALA A 685 -29.53 23.29 -22.32
N LEU A 686 -30.71 23.62 -21.85
CA LEU A 686 -31.55 24.66 -22.45
C LEU A 686 -30.93 26.07 -22.34
N LEU A 687 -30.26 26.36 -21.24
CA LEU A 687 -29.59 27.64 -20.97
C LEU A 687 -28.04 27.46 -20.91
N ALA A 688 -27.49 26.50 -21.67
CA ALA A 688 -26.10 26.13 -21.63
C ALA A 688 -25.16 27.35 -21.80
N ASP A 689 -25.45 28.24 -22.72
CA ASP A 689 -24.66 29.46 -22.97
C ASP A 689 -24.56 30.35 -21.74
N GLN A 690 -25.63 30.47 -20.97
CA GLN A 690 -25.65 31.29 -19.76
C GLN A 690 -24.93 30.62 -18.60
N PHE A 691 -25.11 29.32 -18.38
CA PHE A 691 -24.37 28.57 -17.38
C PHE A 691 -22.85 28.61 -17.63
N LEU A 692 -22.44 28.48 -18.89
CA LEU A 692 -21.03 28.50 -19.27
C LEU A 692 -20.32 29.85 -19.03
N GLN A 693 -21.06 30.95 -18.80
CA GLN A 693 -20.42 32.18 -18.35
C GLN A 693 -19.76 32.04 -16.98
N HIS A 694 -20.30 31.17 -16.13
CA HIS A 694 -19.85 30.98 -14.76
C HIS A 694 -18.83 29.83 -14.60
N PHE A 695 -18.76 28.90 -15.56
CA PHE A 695 -17.95 27.70 -15.50
C PHE A 695 -16.93 27.58 -16.65
N ASP A 696 -15.88 26.77 -16.44
CA ASP A 696 -14.86 26.52 -17.45
C ASP A 696 -15.23 25.37 -18.40
N GLY A 697 -16.34 24.73 -18.18
CA GLY A 697 -16.85 23.67 -19.00
C GLY A 697 -17.94 22.85 -18.33
N PHE A 698 -18.37 21.82 -19.06
CA PHE A 698 -19.37 20.86 -18.60
C PHE A 698 -18.76 19.46 -18.46
N SER A 699 -19.22 18.72 -17.45
CA SER A 699 -19.21 17.27 -17.44
C SER A 699 -20.65 16.77 -17.40
N ILE A 700 -21.07 16.05 -18.43
CA ILE A 700 -22.46 15.61 -18.56
C ILE A 700 -22.70 14.45 -17.59
N GLY A 701 -23.65 14.62 -16.67
CA GLY A 701 -24.18 13.57 -15.81
C GLY A 701 -25.40 12.94 -16.47
N SER A 702 -25.18 12.02 -17.41
CA SER A 702 -26.26 11.46 -18.24
C SER A 702 -27.31 10.67 -17.44
N ASN A 703 -26.94 10.12 -16.29
CA ASN A 703 -27.89 9.40 -15.44
C ASN A 703 -29.00 10.31 -14.91
N ASP A 704 -28.66 11.42 -14.25
CA ASP A 704 -29.66 12.37 -13.74
C ASP A 704 -30.33 13.12 -14.89
N MET A 705 -29.60 13.46 -15.95
CA MET A 705 -30.20 14.06 -17.15
C MET A 705 -31.30 13.16 -17.74
N THR A 706 -31.06 11.88 -17.87
CA THR A 706 -32.05 10.91 -18.38
C THR A 706 -33.24 10.80 -17.45
N GLN A 707 -32.98 10.64 -16.15
CA GLN A 707 -34.04 10.55 -15.16
C GLN A 707 -34.97 11.77 -15.17
N LEU A 708 -34.40 12.96 -15.21
CA LEU A 708 -35.17 14.21 -15.18
C LEU A 708 -35.84 14.53 -16.51
N THR A 709 -35.23 14.17 -17.62
CA THR A 709 -35.79 14.36 -18.96
C THR A 709 -37.01 13.46 -19.19
N LEU A 710 -36.89 12.19 -18.79
CA LEU A 710 -37.98 11.21 -18.98
C LEU A 710 -38.99 11.18 -17.82
N GLY A 711 -38.71 11.91 -16.73
CA GLY A 711 -39.59 11.98 -15.56
C GLY A 711 -39.75 10.64 -14.88
N LEU A 712 -38.66 9.87 -14.73
CA LEU A 712 -38.69 8.54 -14.11
C LEU A 712 -37.60 8.40 -13.02
N ASP A 713 -37.84 7.51 -12.09
CA ASP A 713 -36.88 7.13 -11.08
C ASP A 713 -36.16 5.87 -11.55
N ARG A 714 -34.84 5.96 -11.77
CA ARG A 714 -33.99 4.85 -12.23
C ARG A 714 -33.87 3.72 -11.20
N ASP A 715 -34.10 4.03 -9.93
CA ASP A 715 -34.00 3.06 -8.84
C ASP A 715 -35.34 2.35 -8.56
N SER A 716 -36.40 2.76 -9.26
CA SER A 716 -37.70 2.13 -9.15
C SER A 716 -37.78 0.81 -9.90
N GLY A 717 -38.02 -0.27 -9.20
CA GLY A 717 -38.18 -1.62 -9.82
C GLY A 717 -39.32 -1.73 -10.84
N VAL A 718 -40.24 -0.71 -10.89
CA VAL A 718 -41.39 -0.73 -11.82
C VAL A 718 -41.07 -0.01 -13.13
N VAL A 719 -40.41 1.14 -13.06
CA VAL A 719 -40.19 2.01 -14.24
C VAL A 719 -38.74 2.04 -14.72
N SER A 720 -37.79 1.44 -13.99
CA SER A 720 -36.39 1.45 -14.36
C SER A 720 -36.09 0.86 -15.75
N ALA A 721 -36.96 -0.03 -16.23
CA ALA A 721 -36.84 -0.60 -17.58
C ALA A 721 -37.04 0.44 -18.70
N LEU A 722 -37.60 1.60 -18.39
CA LEU A 722 -37.75 2.71 -19.33
C LEU A 722 -36.54 3.65 -19.36
N PHE A 723 -35.58 3.44 -18.46
CA PHE A 723 -34.36 4.23 -18.38
C PHE A 723 -33.43 3.84 -19.52
N ASP A 724 -33.22 4.75 -20.45
CA ASP A 724 -32.24 4.58 -21.53
C ASP A 724 -31.57 5.93 -21.83
N GLU A 725 -30.29 6.05 -21.56
CA GLU A 725 -29.50 7.25 -21.84
C GLU A 725 -29.40 7.56 -23.33
N ARG A 726 -29.73 6.60 -24.21
CA ARG A 726 -29.74 6.74 -25.67
C ARG A 726 -31.06 7.29 -26.21
N ASN A 727 -32.04 7.58 -25.36
CA ASN A 727 -33.31 8.15 -25.79
C ASN A 727 -33.08 9.46 -26.56
N GLU A 728 -33.83 9.65 -27.63
CA GLU A 728 -33.67 10.81 -28.53
C GLU A 728 -33.89 12.17 -27.83
N ALA A 729 -34.76 12.25 -26.82
CA ALA A 729 -34.94 13.47 -26.04
C ALA A 729 -33.69 13.78 -25.17
N VAL A 730 -33.08 12.75 -24.61
CA VAL A 730 -31.81 12.87 -23.86
C VAL A 730 -30.69 13.31 -24.81
N LYS A 731 -30.51 12.61 -25.92
CA LYS A 731 -29.52 12.97 -26.94
C LYS A 731 -29.66 14.40 -27.45
N ALA A 732 -30.89 14.88 -27.64
CA ALA A 732 -31.13 16.25 -28.04
C ALA A 732 -30.58 17.27 -27.03
N LEU A 733 -30.81 17.03 -25.73
CA LEU A 733 -30.25 17.90 -24.65
C LEU A 733 -28.73 17.80 -24.57
N LEU A 734 -28.19 16.59 -24.71
CA LEU A 734 -26.71 16.39 -24.71
C LEU A 734 -26.05 17.12 -25.89
N SER A 735 -26.64 17.01 -27.09
CA SER A 735 -26.19 17.75 -28.28
C SER A 735 -26.20 19.27 -28.06
N MET A 736 -27.24 19.81 -27.43
CA MET A 736 -27.31 21.24 -27.10
C MET A 736 -26.15 21.66 -26.18
N ALA A 737 -25.89 20.88 -25.13
CA ALA A 737 -24.81 21.16 -24.17
C ALA A 737 -23.42 21.06 -24.82
N ILE A 738 -23.18 20.02 -25.63
CA ILE A 738 -21.90 19.82 -26.34
C ILE A 738 -21.67 21.01 -27.32
N ARG A 739 -22.64 21.35 -28.12
CA ARG A 739 -22.52 22.46 -29.10
C ARG A 739 -22.27 23.81 -28.42
N ALA A 740 -22.97 24.12 -27.36
CA ALA A 740 -22.80 25.37 -26.62
C ALA A 740 -21.36 25.46 -26.03
N ALA A 741 -20.86 24.40 -25.44
CA ALA A 741 -19.52 24.38 -24.91
C ALA A 741 -18.45 24.52 -26.03
N LYS A 742 -18.61 23.81 -27.13
CA LYS A 742 -17.69 23.88 -28.27
C LYS A 742 -17.69 25.27 -28.91
N GLN A 743 -18.86 25.92 -29.04
CA GLN A 743 -18.97 27.27 -29.58
C GLN A 743 -18.26 28.32 -28.73
N GLN A 744 -18.23 28.11 -27.40
CA GLN A 744 -17.49 28.97 -26.48
C GLN A 744 -16.05 28.56 -26.26
N GLY A 745 -15.55 27.52 -26.94
CA GLY A 745 -14.20 26.99 -26.75
C GLY A 745 -13.95 26.43 -25.37
N LYS A 746 -15.00 25.91 -24.69
CA LYS A 746 -14.94 25.35 -23.35
C LYS A 746 -15.00 23.83 -23.38
N TYR A 747 -14.46 23.23 -22.33
CA TYR A 747 -14.43 21.78 -22.16
C TYR A 747 -15.85 21.20 -22.04
N VAL A 748 -16.06 20.05 -22.67
CA VAL A 748 -17.24 19.22 -22.45
C VAL A 748 -16.87 17.75 -22.46
N GLY A 749 -17.10 17.07 -21.34
CA GLY A 749 -16.97 15.64 -21.18
C GLY A 749 -18.26 15.01 -20.69
N ILE A 750 -18.27 13.68 -20.61
CA ILE A 750 -19.36 12.90 -20.02
C ILE A 750 -18.81 11.96 -18.98
N CYS A 751 -19.52 11.80 -17.88
CA CYS A 751 -19.14 10.92 -16.78
C CYS A 751 -20.29 9.99 -16.30
N GLY A 752 -21.40 9.96 -17.00
CA GLY A 752 -22.48 9.02 -16.77
C GLY A 752 -22.13 7.58 -17.17
N GLN A 753 -23.01 6.67 -16.87
CA GLN A 753 -22.81 5.23 -17.11
C GLN A 753 -22.91 4.84 -18.59
N GLY A 754 -23.73 5.58 -19.35
CA GLY A 754 -24.09 5.21 -20.73
C GLY A 754 -22.93 4.84 -21.66
N PRO A 755 -21.83 5.61 -21.74
CA PRO A 755 -20.70 5.26 -22.59
C PRO A 755 -19.96 4.00 -22.16
N SER A 756 -19.99 3.63 -20.89
CA SER A 756 -19.43 2.38 -20.39
C SER A 756 -20.30 1.17 -20.76
N ASP A 757 -21.62 1.34 -20.76
CA ASP A 757 -22.58 0.25 -20.99
C ASP A 757 -22.89 0.04 -22.48
N HIS A 758 -22.76 1.12 -23.30
CA HIS A 758 -23.21 1.15 -24.68
C HIS A 758 -22.16 1.74 -25.62
N GLN A 759 -21.49 0.91 -26.38
CA GLN A 759 -20.46 1.33 -27.34
C GLN A 759 -21.03 2.21 -28.48
N ASP A 760 -22.28 1.97 -28.90
CA ASP A 760 -22.97 2.80 -29.89
C ASP A 760 -23.21 4.23 -29.39
N PHE A 761 -23.49 4.38 -28.08
CA PHE A 761 -23.63 5.69 -27.45
C PHE A 761 -22.26 6.40 -27.34
N ALA A 762 -21.21 5.69 -26.97
CA ALA A 762 -19.85 6.24 -26.97
C ALA A 762 -19.45 6.73 -28.38
N ALA A 763 -19.74 5.95 -29.41
CA ALA A 763 -19.48 6.34 -30.81
C ALA A 763 -20.30 7.57 -31.25
N TRP A 764 -21.55 7.65 -30.82
CA TRP A 764 -22.39 8.83 -31.11
C TRP A 764 -21.83 10.09 -30.44
N LEU A 765 -21.42 10.03 -29.17
CA LEU A 765 -20.77 11.14 -28.45
C LEU A 765 -19.49 11.61 -29.14
N MET A 766 -18.69 10.67 -29.63
CA MET A 766 -17.49 11.00 -30.40
C MET A 766 -17.83 11.79 -31.66
N LYS A 767 -18.89 11.41 -32.39
CA LYS A 767 -19.38 12.14 -33.57
C LYS A 767 -19.94 13.52 -33.26
N GLU A 768 -20.58 13.68 -32.08
CA GLU A 768 -21.02 15.00 -31.61
C GLU A 768 -19.85 15.94 -31.24
N GLY A 769 -18.62 15.42 -31.18
CA GLY A 769 -17.41 16.20 -30.91
C GLY A 769 -17.13 16.44 -29.44
N ILE A 770 -17.55 15.55 -28.55
CA ILE A 770 -17.23 15.62 -27.12
C ILE A 770 -15.71 15.51 -26.88
N ASP A 771 -15.20 16.20 -25.86
CA ASP A 771 -13.76 16.23 -25.58
C ASP A 771 -13.26 15.00 -24.82
N SER A 772 -14.12 14.40 -23.97
CA SER A 772 -13.75 13.22 -23.21
C SER A 772 -14.92 12.31 -22.86
N LEU A 773 -14.61 11.03 -22.75
CA LEU A 773 -15.47 10.02 -22.15
C LEU A 773 -14.83 9.54 -20.86
N SER A 774 -15.49 9.71 -19.74
CA SER A 774 -15.06 9.16 -18.46
C SER A 774 -15.78 7.84 -18.23
N LEU A 775 -15.02 6.76 -18.22
CA LEU A 775 -15.51 5.39 -18.21
C LEU A 775 -15.23 4.69 -16.88
N ASN A 776 -15.98 3.67 -16.59
CA ASN A 776 -15.60 2.74 -15.54
C ASN A 776 -14.27 2.06 -15.92
N PRO A 777 -13.35 1.85 -14.98
CA PRO A 777 -12.02 1.31 -15.28
C PRO A 777 -12.02 -0.01 -16.07
N ASP A 778 -13.04 -0.84 -15.85
CA ASP A 778 -13.23 -2.13 -16.53
C ASP A 778 -13.58 -2.05 -18.02
N THR A 779 -14.15 -0.96 -18.44
CA THR A 779 -14.61 -0.77 -19.81
C THR A 779 -13.65 0.08 -20.65
N VAL A 780 -12.60 0.64 -20.04
CA VAL A 780 -11.67 1.57 -20.69
C VAL A 780 -11.04 0.99 -21.94
N VAL A 781 -10.39 -0.16 -21.83
CA VAL A 781 -9.64 -0.76 -22.95
C VAL A 781 -10.56 -1.21 -24.07
N GLU A 782 -11.66 -1.85 -23.72
CA GLU A 782 -12.63 -2.35 -24.70
C GLU A 782 -13.27 -1.21 -25.48
N THR A 783 -13.73 -0.15 -24.78
CA THR A 783 -14.32 1.03 -25.41
C THR A 783 -13.30 1.75 -26.29
N TRP A 784 -12.06 1.89 -25.82
CA TRP A 784 -10.98 2.51 -26.60
C TRP A 784 -10.76 1.80 -27.93
N VAL A 785 -10.59 0.48 -27.89
CA VAL A 785 -10.39 -0.35 -29.10
C VAL A 785 -11.60 -0.26 -30.04
N SER A 786 -12.80 -0.32 -29.49
CA SER A 786 -14.04 -0.21 -30.28
C SER A 786 -14.14 1.13 -31.01
N LEU A 787 -13.88 2.25 -30.32
CA LEU A 787 -13.90 3.58 -30.92
C LEU A 787 -12.83 3.78 -31.98
N ALA A 788 -11.64 3.21 -31.78
CA ALA A 788 -10.56 3.26 -32.74
C ALA A 788 -10.92 2.57 -34.07
N GLN A 789 -11.66 1.48 -34.01
CA GLN A 789 -12.14 0.77 -35.19
C GLN A 789 -13.18 1.58 -35.98
N MET A 790 -13.88 2.48 -35.33
CA MET A 790 -14.92 3.33 -35.94
C MET A 790 -14.36 4.65 -36.49
N THR A 791 -13.11 4.98 -36.15
CA THR A 791 -12.46 6.20 -36.64
C THR A 791 -11.90 5.90 -38.04
N PRO A 792 -12.31 6.63 -39.10
CA PRO A 792 -11.68 6.46 -40.44
C PRO A 792 -10.21 6.79 -40.34
N SER A 793 -9.36 5.93 -40.83
CA SER A 793 -7.91 6.12 -40.98
C SER A 793 -7.54 7.31 -41.84
#